data_fdb8760a4775bec1340cc596b2c31377
#
_entry.id   fdb8760a4775bec1340cc596b2c31377
#
_cell.length_a   1.000
_cell.length_b   1.000
_cell.length_c   1.000
_cell.angle_alpha   90.00
_cell.angle_beta   90.00
_cell.angle_gamma   90.00
#
_symmetry.space_group_name_H-M   'P 1'
#
loop_
_entity.id
_entity.type
_entity.pdbx_description
1 polymer ?
#
loop_
_entity_poly.entity_id
_entity_poly.type
_entity_poly.pdbx_seq_one_letter_code
_entity_poly.pdbx_strand_id
1 'polypeptide(L)'
;MGKTTVAAEFASQATAAGWRVFWVRWRDSADLAQQMVQAALACGLPEEELESARAGQASLPDVVWRQLGRARRWLLVLDNADVPQEIGPAGEPLADYRGWIRPHGRGLLLMTSRDSSPHTWGPRARLLPLKPLPAQPAGQVLVDAAPAAGTADQARDLAMRLGGLPLALHAAGAYLAGPTSRYRTFTTYRRALEHELPFLLGAEHPDASQTRVARTVVRHTWEVSLDQLAREGIALARPVLRLLAILAEAPIPLSLITPDLLSAVTGDEVTVPELEAAFAGLHRYGLLDLPYSPGNAGQASDTSRPAQVVLHPLIREINAFALAAEAPHLTTWHRALAERLTEAVHEVDEQGRAAWPAAVLLAPHLPVLLDPPEPSSATHHRTALSTLAQVLEHAGAFSAARLLLERVLDFESRTLGPRHPDTLTSRNHLANALFGMGEPAEAIRLLRQTLEDRNRVLGPAHPDTLISSHDLACALDGTGQHAEAVSLLRQALADRGRALGVMHPHTLASRDSLGLALDGMGEHAEAVRLHRQTLDDRIRVLGPEHHLTLLSRHNLASALARQGEHAEAERLLQQALDDHARVLGVMHPHTLASRDSLGLVLDAMGEHAEAVRLHRQTLDDRIRVLGSNHPDTLTSRHNLASALARTGEQEEAVRLLRQTLADRVRVLGPEHPHTLRTRDDLETASAARRAAQRRQTWLRPSRR
;
A
#
# COMPACT_ATOMS: atom_id res chain seq x y z
N MET A 1 -24.39 8.70 -6.64
CA MET A 1 -23.66 8.02 -7.72
C MET A 1 -23.21 9.04 -8.74
N GLY A 2 -22.12 8.77 -9.45
CA GLY A 2 -21.58 9.73 -10.44
C GLY A 2 -20.78 10.91 -9.86
N LYS A 3 -20.62 11.03 -8.54
CA LYS A 3 -19.87 12.12 -7.90
C LYS A 3 -18.43 12.19 -8.41
N THR A 4 -17.72 11.08 -8.35
CA THR A 4 -16.33 10.95 -8.84
C THR A 4 -16.23 11.24 -10.33
N THR A 5 -17.19 10.77 -11.14
CA THR A 5 -17.25 11.03 -12.58
C THR A 5 -17.43 12.51 -12.89
N VAL A 6 -18.35 13.18 -12.19
CA VAL A 6 -18.56 14.64 -12.35
C VAL A 6 -17.32 15.41 -11.92
N ALA A 7 -16.69 15.01 -10.81
CA ALA A 7 -15.45 15.62 -10.35
C ALA A 7 -14.30 15.42 -11.35
N ALA A 8 -14.19 14.23 -11.97
CA ALA A 8 -13.17 13.93 -12.99
C ALA A 8 -13.38 14.76 -14.26
N GLU A 9 -14.62 14.89 -14.73
CA GLU A 9 -14.94 15.74 -15.88
C GLU A 9 -14.64 17.22 -15.60
N PHE A 10 -15.00 17.70 -14.42
CA PHE A 10 -14.66 19.05 -13.98
C PHE A 10 -13.14 19.27 -13.89
N ALA A 11 -12.40 18.28 -13.38
CA ALA A 11 -10.95 18.32 -13.32
C ALA A 11 -10.32 18.36 -14.72
N SER A 12 -10.86 17.59 -15.68
CA SER A 12 -10.43 17.60 -17.08
C SER A 12 -10.62 18.98 -17.72
N GLN A 13 -11.80 19.58 -17.55
CA GLN A 13 -12.10 20.92 -18.05
C GLN A 13 -11.23 21.98 -17.40
N ALA A 14 -10.97 21.89 -16.10
CA ALA A 14 -10.08 22.80 -15.40
C ALA A 14 -8.64 22.70 -15.93
N THR A 15 -8.15 21.48 -16.21
CA THR A 15 -6.84 21.26 -16.82
C THR A 15 -6.76 21.90 -18.21
N ALA A 16 -7.76 21.71 -19.05
CA ALA A 16 -7.86 22.33 -20.37
C ALA A 16 -7.89 23.86 -20.30
N ALA A 17 -8.45 24.42 -19.23
CA ALA A 17 -8.47 25.86 -18.95
C ALA A 17 -7.18 26.39 -18.29
N GLY A 18 -6.12 25.57 -18.18
CA GLY A 18 -4.82 25.95 -17.64
C GLY A 18 -4.76 26.03 -16.11
N TRP A 19 -5.64 25.31 -15.42
CA TRP A 19 -5.58 25.17 -13.97
C TRP A 19 -4.64 24.04 -13.58
N ARG A 20 -4.00 24.15 -12.43
CA ARG A 20 -3.26 23.05 -11.80
C ARG A 20 -4.28 22.19 -11.04
N VAL A 21 -4.40 20.94 -11.43
CA VAL A 21 -5.35 20.01 -10.82
C VAL A 21 -4.61 19.01 -9.94
N PHE A 22 -5.06 18.90 -8.70
CA PHE A 22 -4.55 17.93 -7.72
C PHE A 22 -5.70 17.01 -7.34
N TRP A 23 -5.50 15.71 -7.52
CA TRP A 23 -6.48 14.69 -7.15
C TRP A 23 -6.03 13.98 -5.90
N VAL A 24 -6.76 14.16 -4.81
CA VAL A 24 -6.54 13.55 -3.51
C VAL A 24 -7.65 12.55 -3.26
N ARG A 25 -7.30 11.28 -3.06
CA ARG A 25 -8.28 10.26 -2.69
C ARG A 25 -8.18 10.01 -1.20
N TRP A 26 -9.28 10.17 -0.49
CA TRP A 26 -9.34 9.86 0.92
C TRP A 26 -9.08 8.37 1.18
N ARG A 27 -8.15 8.07 2.05
CA ARG A 27 -7.89 6.73 2.61
C ARG A 27 -7.78 6.81 4.12
N ASP A 28 -6.90 7.66 4.62
CA ASP A 28 -6.68 7.96 6.03
C ASP A 28 -6.10 9.37 6.19
N SER A 29 -5.98 9.82 7.43
CA SER A 29 -5.50 11.19 7.75
C SER A 29 -4.03 11.41 7.40
N ALA A 30 -3.19 10.38 7.46
CA ALA A 30 -1.75 10.49 7.15
C ALA A 30 -1.52 10.59 5.64
N ASP A 31 -2.23 9.77 4.85
CA ASP A 31 -2.20 9.81 3.39
C ASP A 31 -2.74 11.16 2.87
N LEU A 32 -3.84 11.66 3.45
CA LEU A 32 -4.37 13.00 3.17
C LEU A 32 -3.31 14.08 3.40
N ALA A 33 -2.66 14.07 4.56
CA ALA A 33 -1.64 15.05 4.90
C ALA A 33 -0.49 15.03 3.89
N GLN A 34 -0.03 13.87 3.49
CA GLN A 34 1.03 13.72 2.51
C GLN A 34 0.62 14.25 1.13
N GLN A 35 -0.57 13.91 0.64
CA GLN A 35 -1.06 14.37 -0.66
C GLN A 35 -1.29 15.89 -0.66
N MET A 36 -1.78 16.47 0.43
CA MET A 36 -1.95 17.93 0.58
C MET A 36 -0.60 18.67 0.56
N VAL A 37 0.42 18.10 1.19
CA VAL A 37 1.79 18.64 1.14
C VAL A 37 2.34 18.60 -0.29
N GLN A 38 2.14 17.51 -1.02
CA GLN A 38 2.56 17.41 -2.42
C GLN A 38 1.88 18.48 -3.31
N ALA A 39 0.60 18.72 -3.11
CA ALA A 39 -0.11 19.79 -3.81
C ALA A 39 0.47 21.19 -3.51
N ALA A 40 0.83 21.45 -2.24
CA ALA A 40 1.44 22.71 -1.85
C ALA A 40 2.86 22.88 -2.40
N LEU A 41 3.68 21.81 -2.42
CA LEU A 41 5.01 21.81 -3.03
C LEU A 41 4.93 22.09 -4.53
N ALA A 42 4.01 21.46 -5.24
CA ALA A 42 3.76 21.73 -6.65
C ALA A 42 3.26 23.18 -6.91
N CYS A 43 2.71 23.83 -5.89
CA CYS A 43 2.36 25.24 -5.90
C CYS A 43 3.50 26.17 -5.43
N GLY A 44 4.70 25.62 -5.15
CA GLY A 44 5.91 26.41 -4.81
C GLY A 44 6.05 26.67 -3.30
N LEU A 45 5.57 25.76 -2.44
CA LEU A 45 5.82 25.83 -1.01
C LEU A 45 7.35 25.78 -0.75
N PRO A 46 7.93 26.79 -0.05
CA PRO A 46 9.33 26.73 0.32
C PRO A 46 9.60 25.57 1.28
N GLU A 47 10.69 24.87 1.07
CA GLU A 47 11.08 23.71 1.87
C GLU A 47 11.31 24.11 3.34
N GLU A 48 11.85 25.30 3.57
CA GLU A 48 12.07 25.87 4.91
C GLU A 48 10.76 26.04 5.72
N GLU A 49 9.69 26.51 5.07
CA GLU A 49 8.36 26.62 5.72
C GLU A 49 7.77 25.25 6.04
N LEU A 50 7.99 24.25 5.18
CA LEU A 50 7.55 22.87 5.40
C LEU A 50 8.34 22.22 6.54
N GLU A 51 9.65 22.44 6.60
CA GLU A 51 10.51 21.94 7.66
C GLU A 51 10.14 22.54 9.04
N SER A 52 9.89 23.83 9.09
CA SER A 52 9.41 24.50 10.30
C SER A 52 8.09 23.90 10.82
N ALA A 53 7.17 23.57 9.90
CA ALA A 53 5.93 22.92 10.26
C ALA A 53 6.13 21.47 10.75
N ARG A 54 7.05 20.73 10.14
CA ARG A 54 7.40 19.37 10.54
C ARG A 54 8.13 19.33 11.89
N ALA A 55 8.89 20.37 12.20
CA ALA A 55 9.53 20.54 13.50
C ALA A 55 8.55 21.00 14.61
N GLY A 56 7.26 21.10 14.31
CA GLY A 56 6.24 21.51 15.28
C GLY A 56 6.20 23.01 15.59
N GLN A 57 6.96 23.84 14.86
CA GLN A 57 6.99 25.29 15.04
C GLN A 57 5.80 25.99 14.36
N ALA A 58 5.12 25.31 13.45
CA ALA A 58 3.92 25.77 12.79
C ALA A 58 2.98 24.58 12.49
N SER A 59 1.67 24.85 12.42
CA SER A 59 0.70 23.83 12.02
C SER A 59 0.89 23.47 10.54
N LEU A 60 1.06 22.19 10.24
CA LEU A 60 1.26 21.72 8.87
C LEU A 60 0.08 22.10 7.93
N PRO A 61 -1.19 21.93 8.32
CA PRO A 61 -2.31 22.47 7.56
C PRO A 61 -2.23 23.98 7.32
N ASP A 62 -1.75 24.77 8.29
CA ASP A 62 -1.65 26.25 8.14
C ASP A 62 -0.62 26.63 7.07
N VAL A 63 0.52 25.96 7.06
CA VAL A 63 1.58 26.21 6.08
C VAL A 63 1.11 25.83 4.67
N VAL A 64 0.50 24.66 4.52
CA VAL A 64 -0.05 24.18 3.25
C VAL A 64 -1.10 25.15 2.71
N TRP A 65 -2.06 25.54 3.53
CA TRP A 65 -3.13 26.45 3.10
C TRP A 65 -2.68 27.89 2.85
N ARG A 66 -1.67 28.36 3.58
CA ARG A 66 -1.02 29.65 3.29
C ARG A 66 -0.41 29.65 1.90
N GLN A 67 0.27 28.57 1.51
CA GLN A 67 0.85 28.46 0.19
C GLN A 67 -0.21 28.33 -0.93
N LEU A 68 -1.20 27.47 -0.74
CA LEU A 68 -2.32 27.35 -1.67
C LEU A 68 -3.08 28.68 -1.81
N GLY A 69 -3.21 29.45 -0.72
CA GLY A 69 -3.81 30.80 -0.76
C GLY A 69 -2.99 31.82 -1.57
N ARG A 70 -1.68 31.68 -1.69
CA ARG A 70 -0.80 32.51 -2.53
C ARG A 70 -0.86 32.09 -4.01
N ALA A 71 -1.03 30.80 -4.27
CA ALA A 71 -1.10 30.25 -5.62
C ALA A 71 -2.43 30.63 -6.33
N ARG A 72 -2.40 30.68 -7.66
CA ARG A 72 -3.57 31.01 -8.48
C ARG A 72 -3.92 29.84 -9.39
N ARG A 73 -5.21 29.71 -9.71
CA ARG A 73 -5.73 28.71 -10.66
C ARG A 73 -5.33 27.28 -10.30
N TRP A 74 -5.64 26.86 -9.09
CA TRP A 74 -5.55 25.48 -8.68
C TRP A 74 -6.92 24.91 -8.36
N LEU A 75 -7.11 23.65 -8.66
CA LEU A 75 -8.24 22.81 -8.26
C LEU A 75 -7.71 21.65 -7.45
N LEU A 76 -8.18 21.51 -6.24
CA LEU A 76 -7.94 20.35 -5.40
C LEU A 76 -9.24 19.54 -5.33
N VAL A 77 -9.20 18.31 -5.82
CA VAL A 77 -10.32 17.36 -5.74
C VAL A 77 -10.04 16.41 -4.60
N LEU A 78 -10.88 16.43 -3.57
CA LEU A 78 -10.85 15.43 -2.50
C LEU A 78 -11.98 14.43 -2.74
N ASP A 79 -11.62 13.25 -3.23
CA ASP A 79 -12.57 12.22 -3.60
C ASP A 79 -12.80 11.22 -2.46
N ASN A 80 -14.07 10.81 -2.30
CA ASN A 80 -14.55 9.84 -1.31
C ASN A 80 -14.42 10.30 0.16
N ALA A 81 -14.68 11.56 0.45
CA ALA A 81 -14.68 12.14 1.79
C ALA A 81 -15.94 11.71 2.61
N ASP A 82 -16.13 10.38 2.75
CA ASP A 82 -17.36 9.80 3.30
C ASP A 82 -17.35 9.66 4.83
N VAL A 83 -16.19 9.86 5.47
CA VAL A 83 -16.00 9.86 6.93
C VAL A 83 -15.48 11.22 7.40
N PRO A 84 -16.35 12.24 7.47
CA PRO A 84 -15.94 13.61 7.78
C PRO A 84 -15.20 13.78 9.10
N GLN A 85 -15.51 12.94 10.09
CA GLN A 85 -14.93 12.98 11.44
C GLN A 85 -13.42 12.69 11.45
N GLU A 86 -12.93 11.95 10.46
CA GLU A 86 -11.52 11.57 10.35
C GLU A 86 -10.70 12.56 9.50
N ILE A 87 -11.37 13.48 8.77
CA ILE A 87 -10.72 14.46 7.89
C ILE A 87 -10.29 15.72 8.67
N GLY A 88 -10.98 16.02 9.76
CA GLY A 88 -10.70 17.15 10.65
C GLY A 88 -9.64 16.83 11.71
N PRO A 89 -9.19 17.84 12.49
CA PRO A 89 -8.45 17.59 13.69
C PRO A 89 -9.28 16.76 14.69
N ALA A 90 -8.63 15.86 15.42
CA ALA A 90 -9.29 15.01 16.39
C ALA A 90 -10.13 15.82 17.39
N GLY A 91 -11.43 15.56 17.44
CA GLY A 91 -12.37 16.22 18.35
C GLY A 91 -12.88 17.60 17.91
N GLU A 92 -12.49 18.13 16.75
CA GLU A 92 -13.00 19.39 16.22
C GLU A 92 -13.93 19.19 15.00
N PRO A 93 -15.06 19.95 14.91
CA PRO A 93 -15.93 19.88 13.75
C PRO A 93 -15.23 20.39 12.47
N LEU A 94 -15.44 19.71 11.35
CA LEU A 94 -14.98 20.20 10.03
C LEU A 94 -15.50 21.59 9.68
N ALA A 95 -16.69 21.92 10.17
CA ALA A 95 -17.36 23.21 9.98
C ALA A 95 -16.54 24.40 10.50
N ASP A 96 -15.59 24.19 11.41
CA ASP A 96 -14.71 25.23 11.95
C ASP A 96 -13.53 25.57 11.03
N TYR A 97 -13.31 24.77 9.96
CA TYR A 97 -12.28 24.99 8.95
C TYR A 97 -10.84 25.12 9.50
N ARG A 98 -10.52 24.39 10.54
CA ARG A 98 -9.19 24.43 11.20
C ARG A 98 -8.23 23.36 10.71
N GLY A 99 -8.74 22.28 10.13
CA GLY A 99 -7.95 21.15 9.65
C GLY A 99 -7.52 21.27 8.20
N TRP A 100 -7.61 20.12 7.51
CA TRP A 100 -7.26 19.99 6.10
C TRP A 100 -8.32 20.57 5.13
N ILE A 101 -9.50 20.90 5.62
CA ILE A 101 -10.59 21.45 4.81
C ILE A 101 -10.75 22.93 5.15
N ARG A 102 -10.34 23.81 4.23
CA ARG A 102 -10.45 25.25 4.40
C ARG A 102 -10.94 25.91 3.11
N PRO A 103 -12.04 26.63 3.15
CA PRO A 103 -12.45 27.45 2.02
C PRO A 103 -11.54 28.67 1.94
N HIS A 104 -10.53 28.65 1.08
CA HIS A 104 -9.55 29.75 1.07
C HIS A 104 -9.08 30.12 -0.33
N GLY A 105 -9.06 31.41 -0.63
CA GLY A 105 -8.19 32.07 -1.58
C GLY A 105 -8.58 31.95 -3.05
N ARG A 106 -7.58 31.69 -3.89
CA ARG A 106 -7.57 31.90 -5.33
C ARG A 106 -7.69 30.60 -6.13
N GLY A 107 -8.08 29.53 -5.49
CA GLY A 107 -8.31 28.21 -6.06
C GLY A 107 -9.67 27.66 -5.68
N LEU A 108 -9.92 26.42 -6.04
CA LEU A 108 -11.16 25.71 -5.75
C LEU A 108 -10.85 24.37 -5.07
N LEU A 109 -11.54 24.11 -3.96
CA LEU A 109 -11.61 22.81 -3.33
C LEU A 109 -12.94 22.15 -3.72
N LEU A 110 -12.87 21.04 -4.42
CA LEU A 110 -14.01 20.21 -4.78
C LEU A 110 -13.97 18.92 -4.00
N MET A 111 -15.05 18.58 -3.32
CA MET A 111 -15.11 17.36 -2.50
C MET A 111 -16.26 16.48 -2.94
N THR A 112 -16.04 15.17 -2.98
CA THR A 112 -17.14 14.21 -3.16
C THR A 112 -17.38 13.49 -1.84
N SER A 113 -18.62 13.48 -1.37
CA SER A 113 -19.03 12.84 -0.12
C SER A 113 -20.44 12.27 -0.21
N ARG A 114 -20.75 11.28 0.63
CA ARG A 114 -22.12 10.79 0.87
C ARG A 114 -22.86 11.63 1.89
N ASP A 115 -22.14 12.35 2.74
CA ASP A 115 -22.74 13.26 3.72
C ASP A 115 -23.15 14.56 3.04
N SER A 116 -24.45 14.85 3.08
CA SER A 116 -25.06 16.06 2.54
C SER A 116 -25.51 17.05 3.63
N SER A 117 -25.09 16.83 4.89
CA SER A 117 -25.47 17.67 6.02
C SER A 117 -24.72 19.02 5.98
N PRO A 118 -25.42 20.16 5.94
CA PRO A 118 -24.79 21.47 6.05
C PRO A 118 -24.03 21.68 7.36
N HIS A 119 -24.43 21.01 8.42
CA HIS A 119 -23.76 21.09 9.71
C HIS A 119 -22.35 20.47 9.69
N THR A 120 -22.17 19.39 8.94
CA THR A 120 -20.88 18.74 8.79
C THR A 120 -19.87 19.62 8.04
N TRP A 121 -20.31 20.27 6.95
CA TRP A 121 -19.43 20.99 6.03
C TRP A 121 -19.30 22.47 6.31
N GLY A 122 -20.18 23.03 7.16
CA GLY A 122 -20.17 24.42 7.59
C GLY A 122 -20.70 25.41 6.55
N PRO A 123 -20.85 26.69 6.98
CA PRO A 123 -21.60 27.71 6.21
C PRO A 123 -20.88 28.20 4.94
N ARG A 124 -19.58 27.94 4.79
CA ARG A 124 -18.82 28.34 3.59
C ARG A 124 -18.78 27.26 2.52
N ALA A 125 -19.19 26.04 2.82
CA ALA A 125 -19.31 24.99 1.85
C ALA A 125 -20.57 25.17 0.99
N ARG A 126 -20.39 25.15 -0.32
CA ARG A 126 -21.54 25.10 -1.25
C ARG A 126 -21.83 23.64 -1.54
N LEU A 127 -22.87 23.11 -0.94
CA LEU A 127 -23.36 21.77 -1.22
C LEU A 127 -24.04 21.72 -2.58
N LEU A 128 -23.60 20.81 -3.44
CA LEU A 128 -24.18 20.53 -4.75
C LEU A 128 -24.73 19.10 -4.72
N PRO A 129 -25.99 18.91 -4.27
CA PRO A 129 -26.58 17.58 -4.27
C PRO A 129 -26.70 17.09 -5.71
N LEU A 130 -26.02 16.00 -6.03
CA LEU A 130 -26.20 15.34 -7.31
C LEU A 130 -27.54 14.62 -7.28
N LYS A 131 -28.47 15.20 -7.98
CA LYS A 131 -29.77 14.57 -8.24
C LYS A 131 -29.59 13.49 -9.30
N PRO A 132 -30.52 12.52 -9.36
CA PRO A 132 -30.65 11.66 -10.52
C PRO A 132 -30.70 12.46 -11.81
N LEU A 133 -30.23 11.86 -12.90
CA LEU A 133 -30.30 12.54 -14.19
C LEU A 133 -31.77 12.85 -14.57
N PRO A 134 -32.06 14.04 -15.08
CA PRO A 134 -33.38 14.36 -15.63
C PRO A 134 -33.72 13.39 -16.76
N ALA A 135 -35.02 13.21 -17.03
CA ALA A 135 -35.56 12.22 -17.97
C ALA A 135 -34.88 12.23 -19.36
N GLN A 136 -34.65 13.43 -19.91
CA GLN A 136 -34.06 13.57 -21.24
C GLN A 136 -32.57 13.18 -21.27
N PRO A 137 -31.66 13.70 -20.43
CA PRO A 137 -30.28 13.22 -20.38
C PRO A 137 -30.17 11.74 -20.00
N ALA A 138 -31.00 11.24 -19.09
CA ALA A 138 -31.02 9.84 -18.69
C ALA A 138 -31.46 8.93 -19.85
N GLY A 139 -32.45 9.33 -20.62
CA GLY A 139 -32.87 8.64 -21.86
C GLY A 139 -31.75 8.63 -22.91
N GLN A 140 -31.01 9.73 -23.04
CA GLN A 140 -29.86 9.79 -23.96
C GLN A 140 -28.79 8.81 -23.63
N VAL A 141 -28.44 8.62 -22.34
CA VAL A 141 -27.47 7.58 -21.89
C VAL A 141 -27.91 6.19 -22.38
N LEU A 142 -29.18 5.85 -22.31
CA LEU A 142 -29.68 4.57 -22.79
C LEU A 142 -29.65 4.46 -24.31
N VAL A 143 -29.98 5.54 -25.06
CA VAL A 143 -29.86 5.54 -26.52
C VAL A 143 -28.42 5.41 -26.98
N ASP A 144 -27.50 6.10 -26.33
CA ASP A 144 -26.05 6.01 -26.64
C ASP A 144 -25.50 4.60 -26.38
N ALA A 145 -25.95 3.96 -25.28
CA ALA A 145 -25.53 2.60 -24.92
C ALA A 145 -26.17 1.51 -25.80
N ALA A 146 -27.43 1.68 -26.22
CA ALA A 146 -28.23 0.71 -26.97
C ALA A 146 -29.07 1.35 -28.07
N PRO A 147 -28.46 1.88 -29.15
CA PRO A 147 -29.20 2.69 -30.17
C PRO A 147 -30.23 1.89 -30.94
N ALA A 148 -30.11 0.57 -31.02
CA ALA A 148 -31.08 -0.31 -31.69
C ALA A 148 -32.26 -0.73 -30.80
N ALA A 149 -32.29 -0.33 -29.50
CA ALA A 149 -33.31 -0.82 -28.56
C ALA A 149 -34.66 -0.07 -28.63
N GLY A 150 -34.76 1.00 -29.40
CA GLY A 150 -36.02 1.74 -29.59
C GLY A 150 -35.85 3.24 -29.74
N THR A 151 -36.97 3.97 -29.55
CA THR A 151 -37.01 5.43 -29.73
C THR A 151 -36.48 6.17 -28.47
N ALA A 152 -36.10 7.44 -28.63
CA ALA A 152 -35.70 8.31 -27.53
C ALA A 152 -36.81 8.49 -26.48
N ASP A 153 -38.10 8.47 -26.87
CA ASP A 153 -39.20 8.54 -25.93
C ASP A 153 -39.31 7.28 -25.06
N GLN A 154 -39.16 6.12 -25.69
CA GLN A 154 -39.14 4.83 -24.96
C GLN A 154 -37.94 4.72 -24.04
N ALA A 155 -36.77 5.23 -24.44
CA ALA A 155 -35.59 5.31 -23.60
C ALA A 155 -35.82 6.24 -22.39
N ARG A 156 -36.49 7.36 -22.60
CA ARG A 156 -36.86 8.33 -21.55
C ARG A 156 -37.81 7.70 -20.52
N ASP A 157 -38.82 6.97 -20.99
CA ASP A 157 -39.75 6.26 -20.10
C ASP A 157 -39.03 5.21 -19.24
N LEU A 158 -38.12 4.42 -19.85
CA LEU A 158 -37.31 3.47 -19.12
C LEU A 158 -36.37 4.18 -18.12
N ALA A 159 -35.74 5.26 -18.54
CA ALA A 159 -34.86 6.04 -17.69
C ALA A 159 -35.55 6.60 -16.44
N MET A 160 -36.82 7.09 -16.62
CA MET A 160 -37.64 7.50 -15.49
C MET A 160 -37.96 6.35 -14.55
N ARG A 161 -38.24 5.14 -15.08
CA ARG A 161 -38.48 3.95 -14.27
C ARG A 161 -37.23 3.51 -13.49
N LEU A 162 -36.06 3.73 -14.07
CA LEU A 162 -34.75 3.49 -13.43
C LEU A 162 -34.35 4.64 -12.49
N GLY A 163 -35.25 5.63 -12.28
CA GLY A 163 -35.02 6.74 -11.38
C GLY A 163 -33.89 7.69 -11.82
N GLY A 164 -33.47 7.65 -13.09
CA GLY A 164 -32.36 8.47 -13.59
C GLY A 164 -31.00 8.17 -12.94
N LEU A 165 -30.87 7.02 -12.31
CA LEU A 165 -29.64 6.61 -11.59
C LEU A 165 -28.56 6.17 -12.58
N PRO A 166 -27.38 6.83 -12.64
CA PRO A 166 -26.36 6.55 -13.66
C PRO A 166 -25.95 5.09 -13.75
N LEU A 167 -25.79 4.40 -12.60
CA LEU A 167 -25.40 3.01 -12.58
C LEU A 167 -26.50 2.07 -13.08
N ALA A 168 -27.77 2.35 -12.75
CA ALA A 168 -28.88 1.59 -13.25
C ALA A 168 -29.08 1.79 -14.77
N LEU A 169 -28.87 3.01 -15.26
CA LEU A 169 -28.90 3.33 -16.69
C LEU A 169 -27.77 2.62 -17.44
N HIS A 170 -26.55 2.59 -16.88
CA HIS A 170 -25.41 1.89 -17.48
C HIS A 170 -25.66 0.39 -17.57
N ALA A 171 -26.11 -0.25 -16.49
CA ALA A 171 -26.39 -1.69 -16.47
C ALA A 171 -27.53 -2.06 -17.42
N ALA A 172 -28.60 -1.26 -17.47
CA ALA A 172 -29.71 -1.46 -18.41
C ALA A 172 -29.27 -1.27 -19.87
N GLY A 173 -28.45 -0.25 -20.13
CA GLY A 173 -27.87 -0.01 -21.46
C GLY A 173 -26.98 -1.16 -21.92
N ALA A 174 -26.08 -1.65 -21.07
CA ALA A 174 -25.23 -2.79 -21.34
C ALA A 174 -26.04 -4.08 -21.62
N TYR A 175 -27.10 -4.32 -20.84
CA TYR A 175 -28.01 -5.43 -21.08
C TYR A 175 -28.68 -5.32 -22.45
N LEU A 176 -29.26 -4.15 -22.77
CA LEU A 176 -29.99 -3.94 -24.02
C LEU A 176 -29.10 -3.97 -25.27
N ALA A 177 -27.81 -3.63 -25.13
CA ALA A 177 -26.81 -3.74 -26.18
C ALA A 177 -26.37 -5.20 -26.42
N GLY A 178 -26.63 -6.09 -25.48
CA GLY A 178 -26.24 -7.49 -25.55
C GLY A 178 -26.94 -8.23 -26.71
N PRO A 179 -26.21 -8.94 -27.59
CA PRO A 179 -26.80 -9.62 -28.76
C PRO A 179 -27.75 -10.77 -28.40
N THR A 180 -27.61 -11.32 -27.21
CA THR A 180 -28.34 -12.48 -26.69
C THR A 180 -29.43 -12.09 -25.71
N SER A 181 -29.58 -10.79 -25.38
CA SER A 181 -30.53 -10.31 -24.39
C SER A 181 -31.98 -10.65 -24.73
N ARG A 182 -32.73 -11.17 -23.76
CA ARG A 182 -34.15 -11.54 -23.93
C ARG A 182 -35.02 -10.30 -24.19
N TYR A 183 -34.80 -9.22 -23.46
CA TYR A 183 -35.52 -7.97 -23.58
C TYR A 183 -34.70 -6.99 -24.42
N ARG A 184 -34.93 -6.96 -25.74
CA ARG A 184 -34.12 -6.18 -26.70
C ARG A 184 -34.56 -4.77 -26.91
N THR A 185 -35.69 -4.37 -26.35
CA THR A 185 -36.21 -3.01 -26.50
C THR A 185 -36.44 -2.33 -25.18
N PHE A 186 -36.33 -1.01 -25.13
CA PHE A 186 -36.60 -0.20 -23.94
C PHE A 186 -37.95 -0.53 -23.33
N THR A 187 -38.97 -0.73 -24.15
CA THR A 187 -40.33 -1.06 -23.70
C THR A 187 -40.44 -2.45 -23.09
N THR A 188 -39.82 -3.46 -23.71
CA THR A 188 -39.85 -4.85 -23.16
C THR A 188 -39.08 -4.96 -21.91
N TYR A 189 -37.93 -4.29 -21.80
CA TYR A 189 -37.14 -4.24 -20.59
C TYR A 189 -37.88 -3.53 -19.44
N ARG A 190 -38.52 -2.39 -19.71
CA ARG A 190 -39.35 -1.69 -18.73
C ARG A 190 -40.48 -2.56 -18.20
N ARG A 191 -41.17 -3.28 -19.08
CA ARG A 191 -42.25 -4.22 -18.66
C ARG A 191 -41.72 -5.36 -17.79
N ALA A 192 -40.56 -5.88 -18.09
CA ALA A 192 -39.91 -6.90 -17.24
C ALA A 192 -39.64 -6.37 -15.85
N LEU A 193 -39.12 -5.16 -15.73
CA LEU A 193 -38.92 -4.49 -14.43
C LEU A 193 -40.26 -4.26 -13.69
N GLU A 194 -41.35 -3.97 -14.40
CA GLU A 194 -42.69 -3.78 -13.82
C GLU A 194 -43.29 -5.07 -13.27
N HIS A 195 -43.06 -6.23 -13.89
CA HIS A 195 -43.58 -7.53 -13.45
C HIS A 195 -42.84 -8.08 -12.22
N GLU A 196 -41.56 -7.75 -12.05
CA GLU A 196 -40.75 -8.24 -10.93
C GLU A 196 -40.73 -7.28 -9.73
N LEU A 197 -41.16 -6.01 -9.92
CA LEU A 197 -41.13 -4.96 -8.90
C LEU A 197 -42.39 -4.79 -8.00
N PRO A 198 -43.59 -5.37 -8.29
CA PRO A 198 -44.82 -5.00 -7.57
C PRO A 198 -44.79 -5.23 -6.06
N PHE A 199 -43.92 -6.10 -5.59
CA PHE A 199 -43.79 -6.45 -4.15
C PHE A 199 -42.90 -5.51 -3.32
N LEU A 200 -42.07 -4.66 -3.94
CA LEU A 200 -41.06 -3.89 -3.22
C LEU A 200 -41.18 -2.36 -3.36
N LEU A 201 -41.86 -1.88 -4.38
CA LEU A 201 -42.15 -0.48 -4.59
C LEU A 201 -43.67 -0.38 -4.83
N GLY A 202 -44.42 -0.04 -3.79
CA GLY A 202 -45.82 0.41 -4.01
C GLY A 202 -45.86 1.38 -5.16
N ALA A 203 -46.84 1.26 -6.03
CA ALA A 203 -47.02 2.09 -7.21
C ALA A 203 -46.73 3.57 -6.87
N GLU A 204 -45.80 4.17 -7.60
CA GLU A 204 -45.45 5.58 -7.49
C GLU A 204 -44.62 5.98 -6.24
N HIS A 205 -43.34 5.74 -6.24
CA HIS A 205 -42.43 6.49 -5.39
C HIS A 205 -41.74 7.60 -6.21
N PRO A 206 -42.10 8.85 -6.01
CA PRO A 206 -41.55 9.99 -6.77
C PRO A 206 -40.13 10.38 -6.36
N ASP A 207 -39.58 9.76 -5.29
CA ASP A 207 -38.30 10.16 -4.68
C ASP A 207 -37.24 9.09 -4.77
N ALA A 208 -36.65 8.92 -5.97
CA ALA A 208 -35.47 8.11 -6.19
C ALA A 208 -34.20 8.68 -5.47
N SER A 209 -34.31 9.84 -4.83
CA SER A 209 -33.24 10.43 -4.03
C SER A 209 -33.04 9.74 -2.69
N GLN A 210 -34.04 9.01 -2.19
CA GLN A 210 -33.91 8.21 -0.98
C GLN A 210 -32.99 7.01 -1.22
N THR A 211 -31.95 6.90 -0.42
CA THR A 211 -30.91 5.86 -0.52
C THR A 211 -31.49 4.44 -0.60
N ARG A 212 -32.58 4.17 0.13
CA ARG A 212 -33.25 2.87 0.15
C ARG A 212 -33.93 2.53 -1.18
N VAL A 213 -34.60 3.49 -1.79
CA VAL A 213 -35.30 3.32 -3.08
C VAL A 213 -34.26 3.16 -4.21
N ALA A 214 -33.22 3.98 -4.21
CA ALA A 214 -32.12 3.87 -5.16
C ALA A 214 -31.46 2.47 -5.12
N ARG A 215 -31.21 1.93 -3.95
CA ARG A 215 -30.64 0.59 -3.78
C ARG A 215 -31.54 -0.50 -4.35
N THR A 216 -32.84 -0.39 -4.14
CA THR A 216 -33.83 -1.34 -4.64
C THR A 216 -33.92 -1.33 -6.16
N VAL A 217 -33.96 -0.16 -6.80
CA VAL A 217 -33.98 -0.03 -8.27
C VAL A 217 -32.71 -0.62 -8.89
N VAL A 218 -31.55 -0.33 -8.32
CA VAL A 218 -30.28 -0.85 -8.79
C VAL A 218 -30.20 -2.37 -8.65
N ARG A 219 -30.66 -2.93 -7.51
CA ARG A 219 -30.73 -4.38 -7.29
C ARG A 219 -31.54 -5.08 -8.38
N HIS A 220 -32.74 -4.57 -8.71
CA HIS A 220 -33.58 -5.19 -9.72
C HIS A 220 -32.99 -5.13 -11.13
N THR A 221 -32.32 -4.02 -11.45
CA THR A 221 -31.60 -3.89 -12.74
C THR A 221 -30.56 -4.98 -12.91
N TRP A 222 -29.86 -5.34 -11.85
CA TRP A 222 -28.84 -6.39 -11.89
C TRP A 222 -29.42 -7.80 -11.89
N GLU A 223 -30.47 -8.04 -11.14
CA GLU A 223 -31.18 -9.32 -11.13
C GLU A 223 -31.66 -9.69 -12.54
N VAL A 224 -32.21 -8.73 -13.29
CA VAL A 224 -32.57 -8.95 -14.70
C VAL A 224 -31.36 -9.38 -15.54
N SER A 225 -30.19 -8.76 -15.32
CA SER A 225 -28.95 -9.14 -16.02
C SER A 225 -28.45 -10.52 -15.62
N LEU A 226 -28.52 -10.85 -14.32
CA LEU A 226 -28.14 -12.17 -13.79
C LEU A 226 -29.08 -13.27 -14.27
N ASP A 227 -30.40 -13.00 -14.34
CA ASP A 227 -31.39 -13.94 -14.88
C ASP A 227 -31.18 -14.18 -16.39
N GLN A 228 -30.76 -13.13 -17.12
CA GLN A 228 -30.42 -13.30 -18.53
C GLN A 228 -29.18 -14.16 -18.70
N LEU A 229 -28.11 -13.95 -17.90
CA LEU A 229 -26.93 -14.80 -17.90
C LEU A 229 -27.26 -16.27 -17.60
N ALA A 230 -28.16 -16.51 -16.63
CA ALA A 230 -28.63 -17.87 -16.32
C ALA A 230 -29.37 -18.52 -17.49
N ARG A 231 -30.20 -17.76 -18.25
CA ARG A 231 -30.86 -18.24 -19.48
C ARG A 231 -29.90 -18.54 -20.62
N GLU A 232 -28.76 -17.83 -20.67
CA GLU A 232 -27.67 -18.09 -21.61
C GLU A 232 -26.80 -19.29 -21.22
N GLY A 233 -27.17 -20.01 -20.14
CA GLY A 233 -26.40 -21.13 -19.62
C GLY A 233 -25.28 -20.72 -18.66
N ILE A 234 -25.18 -19.42 -18.29
CA ILE A 234 -24.14 -18.90 -17.40
C ILE A 234 -24.72 -18.73 -15.98
N ALA A 235 -25.17 -19.83 -15.39
CA ALA A 235 -25.80 -19.83 -14.06
C ALA A 235 -24.81 -19.42 -12.93
N LEU A 236 -23.52 -19.68 -13.12
CA LEU A 236 -22.47 -19.34 -12.15
C LEU A 236 -22.24 -17.83 -11.93
N ALA A 237 -22.75 -16.97 -12.80
CA ALA A 237 -22.56 -15.53 -12.68
C ALA A 237 -23.07 -14.98 -11.31
N ARG A 238 -24.20 -15.46 -10.82
CA ARG A 238 -24.77 -15.06 -9.53
C ARG A 238 -23.95 -15.56 -8.34
N PRO A 239 -23.59 -16.85 -8.21
CA PRO A 239 -22.68 -17.35 -7.20
C PRO A 239 -21.33 -16.60 -7.19
N VAL A 240 -20.69 -16.40 -8.33
CA VAL A 240 -19.44 -15.64 -8.44
C VAL A 240 -19.60 -14.24 -7.85
N LEU A 241 -20.61 -13.49 -8.26
CA LEU A 241 -20.84 -12.12 -7.79
C LEU A 241 -21.08 -12.06 -6.26
N ARG A 242 -21.82 -13.00 -5.72
CA ARG A 242 -22.06 -13.13 -4.28
C ARG A 242 -20.81 -13.47 -3.50
N LEU A 243 -19.98 -14.39 -4.02
CA LEU A 243 -18.70 -14.75 -3.43
C LEU A 243 -17.74 -13.54 -3.37
N LEU A 244 -17.61 -12.83 -4.48
CA LEU A 244 -16.80 -11.60 -4.54
C LEU A 244 -17.27 -10.54 -3.54
N ALA A 245 -18.57 -10.51 -3.21
CA ALA A 245 -19.11 -9.53 -2.26
C ALA A 245 -18.72 -9.78 -0.79
N ILE A 246 -18.29 -11.00 -0.45
CA ILE A 246 -17.76 -11.33 0.89
C ILE A 246 -16.37 -10.73 1.10
N LEU A 247 -15.58 -10.64 0.02
CA LEU A 247 -14.21 -10.17 0.06
C LEU A 247 -14.12 -8.67 0.33
N ALA A 248 -12.94 -8.17 0.73
CA ALA A 248 -12.71 -6.76 1.02
C ALA A 248 -12.93 -5.85 -0.19
N GLU A 249 -13.16 -4.55 0.05
CA GLU A 249 -13.25 -3.52 -1.00
C GLU A 249 -11.85 -3.17 -1.53
N ALA A 250 -11.25 -4.14 -2.22
CA ALA A 250 -9.94 -4.06 -2.82
C ALA A 250 -9.93 -4.88 -4.11
N PRO A 251 -8.95 -4.70 -5.01
CA PRO A 251 -8.78 -5.57 -6.16
C PRO A 251 -8.57 -7.02 -5.73
N ILE A 252 -9.35 -7.93 -6.30
CA ILE A 252 -9.37 -9.35 -5.96
C ILE A 252 -8.55 -10.12 -6.99
N PRO A 253 -7.52 -10.91 -6.59
CA PRO A 253 -6.77 -11.72 -7.54
C PRO A 253 -7.68 -12.81 -8.14
N LEU A 254 -7.69 -12.94 -9.46
CA LEU A 254 -8.50 -13.95 -10.15
C LEU A 254 -8.13 -15.39 -9.75
N SER A 255 -6.86 -15.62 -9.41
CA SER A 255 -6.38 -16.92 -8.91
C SER A 255 -7.04 -17.36 -7.59
N LEU A 256 -7.63 -16.44 -6.84
CA LEU A 256 -8.37 -16.78 -5.62
C LEU A 256 -9.69 -17.49 -5.93
N ILE A 257 -10.30 -17.17 -7.07
CA ILE A 257 -11.61 -17.70 -7.45
C ILE A 257 -11.41 -18.91 -8.37
N THR A 258 -11.45 -20.09 -7.77
CA THR A 258 -11.20 -21.36 -8.48
C THR A 258 -12.50 -22.13 -8.76
N PRO A 259 -12.51 -23.06 -9.74
CA PRO A 259 -13.63 -23.97 -9.93
C PRO A 259 -13.98 -24.77 -8.68
N ASP A 260 -12.96 -25.26 -7.94
CA ASP A 260 -13.16 -26.04 -6.71
C ASP A 260 -13.85 -25.23 -5.62
N LEU A 261 -13.45 -23.94 -5.45
CA LEU A 261 -14.12 -23.04 -4.53
C LEU A 261 -15.60 -22.87 -4.87
N LEU A 262 -15.91 -22.69 -6.15
CA LEU A 262 -17.30 -22.55 -6.59
C LEU A 262 -18.07 -23.86 -6.49
N SER A 263 -17.45 -24.99 -6.75
CA SER A 263 -18.06 -26.32 -6.56
C SER A 263 -18.44 -26.55 -5.09
N ALA A 264 -17.53 -26.18 -4.16
CA ALA A 264 -17.79 -26.26 -2.73
C ALA A 264 -18.94 -25.35 -2.26
N VAL A 265 -19.14 -24.21 -2.93
CA VAL A 265 -20.17 -23.21 -2.61
C VAL A 265 -21.52 -23.55 -3.22
N THR A 266 -21.54 -24.04 -4.48
CA THR A 266 -22.79 -24.33 -5.20
C THR A 266 -23.29 -25.75 -5.00
N GLY A 267 -22.41 -26.69 -4.67
CA GLY A 267 -22.70 -28.12 -4.60
C GLY A 267 -22.69 -28.84 -5.96
N ASP A 268 -22.43 -28.12 -7.04
CA ASP A 268 -22.35 -28.64 -8.41
C ASP A 268 -20.87 -28.66 -8.88
N GLU A 269 -20.51 -29.58 -9.75
CA GLU A 269 -19.17 -29.60 -10.37
C GLU A 269 -19.01 -28.39 -11.31
N VAL A 270 -18.02 -27.55 -11.07
CA VAL A 270 -17.74 -26.33 -11.86
C VAL A 270 -16.46 -26.53 -12.67
N THR A 271 -16.51 -26.17 -13.95
CA THR A 271 -15.37 -26.24 -14.86
C THR A 271 -14.73 -24.87 -15.09
N VAL A 272 -13.45 -24.86 -15.52
CA VAL A 272 -12.74 -23.62 -15.88
C VAL A 272 -13.48 -22.80 -16.95
N PRO A 273 -13.98 -23.40 -18.08
CA PRO A 273 -14.71 -22.64 -19.08
C PRO A 273 -16.00 -21.99 -18.56
N GLU A 274 -16.71 -22.65 -17.65
CA GLU A 274 -17.93 -22.09 -17.03
C GLU A 274 -17.60 -20.89 -16.14
N LEU A 275 -16.50 -20.96 -15.39
CA LEU A 275 -16.02 -19.85 -14.58
C LEU A 275 -15.59 -18.66 -15.44
N GLU A 276 -14.83 -18.89 -16.50
CA GLU A 276 -14.42 -17.85 -17.46
C GLU A 276 -15.65 -17.22 -18.13
N ALA A 277 -16.64 -18.01 -18.51
CA ALA A 277 -17.90 -17.52 -19.08
C ALA A 277 -18.66 -16.65 -18.06
N ALA A 278 -18.64 -17.00 -16.77
CA ALA A 278 -19.26 -16.20 -15.71
C ALA A 278 -18.59 -14.83 -15.56
N PHE A 279 -17.26 -14.76 -15.52
CA PHE A 279 -16.54 -13.49 -15.48
C PHE A 279 -16.78 -12.64 -16.72
N ALA A 280 -16.72 -13.25 -17.92
CA ALA A 280 -16.98 -12.56 -19.18
C ALA A 280 -18.42 -12.02 -19.24
N GLY A 281 -19.39 -12.81 -18.78
CA GLY A 281 -20.80 -12.41 -18.70
C GLY A 281 -21.04 -11.24 -17.73
N LEU A 282 -20.48 -11.32 -16.54
CA LEU A 282 -20.56 -10.26 -15.55
C LEU A 282 -19.91 -8.95 -16.03
N HIS A 283 -18.75 -9.05 -16.67
CA HIS A 283 -18.06 -7.90 -17.26
C HIS A 283 -18.88 -7.30 -18.41
N ARG A 284 -19.43 -8.11 -19.31
CA ARG A 284 -20.29 -7.68 -20.42
C ARG A 284 -21.48 -6.84 -19.96
N TYR A 285 -22.08 -7.17 -18.82
CA TYR A 285 -23.21 -6.43 -18.24
C TYR A 285 -22.79 -5.33 -17.25
N GLY A 286 -21.48 -5.02 -17.16
CA GLY A 286 -20.96 -3.95 -16.31
C GLY A 286 -21.14 -4.19 -14.79
N LEU A 287 -21.22 -5.46 -14.39
CA LEU A 287 -21.38 -5.86 -12.98
C LEU A 287 -20.05 -6.00 -12.26
N LEU A 288 -18.96 -6.15 -13.01
CA LEU A 288 -17.59 -6.11 -12.51
C LEU A 288 -16.65 -5.52 -13.57
N ASP A 289 -15.51 -5.01 -13.12
CA ASP A 289 -14.43 -4.53 -13.98
C ASP A 289 -13.27 -5.52 -13.98
N LEU A 290 -12.77 -5.82 -15.19
CA LEU A 290 -11.53 -6.56 -15.42
C LEU A 290 -10.50 -5.56 -15.94
N PRO A 291 -9.71 -4.91 -15.05
CA PRO A 291 -8.78 -3.85 -15.44
C PRO A 291 -7.66 -4.33 -16.39
N TYR A 292 -7.58 -5.62 -16.63
CA TYR A 292 -6.62 -6.24 -17.52
C TYR A 292 -7.32 -7.21 -18.49
N SER A 293 -7.86 -6.66 -19.58
CA SER A 293 -8.21 -7.47 -20.76
C SER A 293 -7.13 -7.32 -21.81
N PRO A 294 -6.58 -8.42 -22.37
CA PRO A 294 -5.51 -8.36 -23.37
C PRO A 294 -5.92 -7.77 -24.73
N GLY A 295 -7.02 -7.02 -24.81
CA GLY A 295 -7.58 -6.44 -26.03
C GLY A 295 -7.18 -5.00 -26.36
N ASN A 296 -6.56 -4.25 -25.47
CA ASN A 296 -6.02 -2.92 -25.79
C ASN A 296 -4.54 -3.01 -26.16
N ALA A 297 -4.27 -3.49 -27.37
CA ALA A 297 -2.95 -3.55 -27.99
C ALA A 297 -2.41 -2.14 -28.25
N GLY A 298 -1.71 -1.56 -27.26
CA GLY A 298 -1.07 -0.24 -27.39
C GLY A 298 -0.07 0.10 -26.31
N GLN A 299 -0.10 -0.61 -25.17
CA GLN A 299 0.93 -0.47 -24.13
C GLN A 299 1.56 -1.85 -23.87
N ALA A 300 2.89 -1.91 -23.86
CA ALA A 300 3.64 -3.13 -23.59
C ALA A 300 3.07 -3.83 -22.35
N SER A 301 2.61 -5.07 -22.52
CA SER A 301 2.05 -5.91 -21.48
C SER A 301 3.12 -6.14 -20.41
N ASP A 302 2.98 -5.48 -19.27
CA ASP A 302 3.71 -5.84 -18.07
C ASP A 302 3.12 -7.17 -17.57
N THR A 303 3.68 -8.28 -18.05
CA THR A 303 3.27 -9.66 -17.73
C THR A 303 3.53 -10.03 -16.26
N SER A 304 4.09 -9.11 -15.47
CA SER A 304 4.43 -9.32 -14.06
C SER A 304 3.28 -9.06 -13.08
N ARG A 305 2.15 -8.47 -13.55
CA ARG A 305 1.01 -8.18 -12.66
C ARG A 305 -0.03 -9.30 -12.71
N PRO A 306 -0.44 -9.84 -11.54
CA PRO A 306 -1.49 -10.84 -11.49
C PRO A 306 -2.82 -10.28 -12.00
N ALA A 307 -3.57 -11.12 -12.72
CA ALA A 307 -4.91 -10.78 -13.17
C ALA A 307 -5.83 -10.54 -11.96
N GLN A 308 -6.62 -9.47 -12.01
CA GLN A 308 -7.46 -9.04 -10.89
C GLN A 308 -8.84 -8.60 -11.36
N VAL A 309 -9.82 -8.68 -10.46
CA VAL A 309 -11.18 -8.18 -10.68
C VAL A 309 -11.51 -7.11 -9.63
N VAL A 310 -12.26 -6.11 -10.05
CA VAL A 310 -12.73 -5.04 -9.17
C VAL A 310 -14.26 -5.02 -9.18
N LEU A 311 -14.84 -5.09 -7.99
CA LEU A 311 -16.28 -5.01 -7.79
C LEU A 311 -16.68 -3.61 -7.34
N HIS A 312 -17.67 -3.01 -7.99
CA HIS A 312 -18.17 -1.69 -7.58
C HIS A 312 -18.75 -1.76 -6.14
N PRO A 313 -18.42 -0.80 -5.24
CA PRO A 313 -18.84 -0.84 -3.83
C PRO A 313 -20.34 -1.09 -3.62
N LEU A 314 -21.21 -0.48 -4.41
CA LEU A 314 -22.65 -0.67 -4.30
C LEU A 314 -23.11 -2.07 -4.74
N ILE A 315 -22.49 -2.66 -5.77
CA ILE A 315 -22.77 -4.04 -6.20
C ILE A 315 -22.41 -4.99 -5.07
N ARG A 316 -21.25 -4.78 -4.47
CA ARG A 316 -20.76 -5.53 -3.32
C ARG A 316 -21.75 -5.44 -2.13
N GLU A 317 -22.11 -4.22 -1.72
CA GLU A 317 -23.01 -3.99 -0.58
C GLU A 317 -24.38 -4.71 -0.75
N ILE A 318 -24.97 -4.63 -1.94
CA ILE A 318 -26.27 -5.26 -2.21
C ILE A 318 -26.17 -6.78 -2.23
N ASN A 319 -25.09 -7.35 -2.83
CA ASN A 319 -24.92 -8.79 -2.88
C ASN A 319 -24.54 -9.37 -1.51
N ALA A 320 -23.74 -8.66 -0.71
CA ALA A 320 -23.46 -9.05 0.69
C ALA A 320 -24.75 -9.06 1.53
N PHE A 321 -25.60 -8.04 1.36
CA PHE A 321 -26.90 -7.99 2.05
C PHE A 321 -27.85 -9.13 1.60
N ALA A 322 -27.88 -9.44 0.30
CA ALA A 322 -28.68 -10.53 -0.22
C ALA A 322 -28.22 -11.90 0.33
N LEU A 323 -26.90 -12.10 0.38
CA LEU A 323 -26.31 -13.33 0.92
C LEU A 323 -26.57 -13.46 2.44
N ALA A 324 -26.49 -12.36 3.19
CA ALA A 324 -26.79 -12.36 4.63
C ALA A 324 -28.25 -12.74 4.94
N ALA A 325 -29.19 -12.48 4.04
CA ALA A 325 -30.58 -12.91 4.15
C ALA A 325 -30.77 -14.44 3.95
N GLU A 326 -29.77 -15.10 3.35
CA GLU A 326 -29.74 -16.55 3.11
C GLU A 326 -28.84 -17.26 4.14
N ALA A 327 -29.03 -16.98 5.42
CA ALA A 327 -28.15 -17.35 6.53
C ALA A 327 -27.57 -18.78 6.53
N PRO A 328 -28.29 -19.86 6.13
CA PRO A 328 -27.74 -21.23 6.13
C PRO A 328 -26.58 -21.38 5.11
N HIS A 329 -26.64 -20.66 4.00
CA HIS A 329 -25.61 -20.71 2.96
C HIS A 329 -24.38 -19.87 3.31
N LEU A 330 -24.53 -18.81 4.07
CA LEU A 330 -23.46 -17.88 4.42
C LEU A 330 -22.31 -18.60 5.14
N THR A 331 -22.62 -19.50 6.09
CA THR A 331 -21.60 -20.27 6.83
C THR A 331 -20.79 -21.18 5.91
N THR A 332 -21.45 -21.85 4.96
CA THR A 332 -20.78 -22.74 3.98
C THR A 332 -19.85 -21.92 3.08
N TRP A 333 -20.30 -20.76 2.60
CA TRP A 333 -19.52 -19.87 1.76
C TRP A 333 -18.30 -19.29 2.48
N HIS A 334 -18.48 -18.85 3.74
CA HIS A 334 -17.36 -18.37 4.56
C HIS A 334 -16.34 -19.48 4.81
N ARG A 335 -16.78 -20.72 5.07
CA ARG A 335 -15.88 -21.86 5.26
C ARG A 335 -15.05 -22.13 4.01
N ALA A 336 -15.70 -22.32 2.87
CA ALA A 336 -15.03 -22.60 1.59
C ALA A 336 -14.05 -21.46 1.21
N LEU A 337 -14.45 -20.21 1.42
CA LEU A 337 -13.59 -19.07 1.16
C LEU A 337 -12.40 -18.99 2.14
N ALA A 338 -12.59 -19.32 3.41
CA ALA A 338 -11.52 -19.35 4.40
C ALA A 338 -10.51 -20.45 4.10
N GLU A 339 -10.96 -21.65 3.70
CA GLU A 339 -10.11 -22.75 3.24
C GLU A 339 -9.29 -22.30 2.03
N ARG A 340 -9.95 -21.72 1.02
CA ARG A 340 -9.27 -21.25 -0.20
C ARG A 340 -8.27 -20.12 0.07
N LEU A 341 -8.58 -19.16 0.96
CA LEU A 341 -7.64 -18.11 1.36
C LEU A 341 -6.42 -18.69 2.08
N THR A 342 -6.63 -19.71 2.91
CA THR A 342 -5.53 -20.40 3.60
C THR A 342 -4.62 -21.13 2.60
N GLU A 343 -5.20 -21.83 1.63
CA GLU A 343 -4.47 -22.47 0.51
C GLU A 343 -3.71 -21.43 -0.32
N ALA A 344 -4.36 -20.31 -0.68
CA ALA A 344 -3.72 -19.26 -1.46
C ALA A 344 -2.51 -18.63 -0.74
N VAL A 345 -2.55 -18.53 0.58
CA VAL A 345 -1.39 -18.10 1.37
C VAL A 345 -0.27 -19.14 1.29
N HIS A 346 -0.60 -20.42 1.39
CA HIS A 346 0.38 -21.51 1.28
C HIS A 346 1.01 -21.56 -0.12
N GLU A 347 0.21 -21.44 -1.18
CA GLU A 347 0.71 -21.33 -2.57
C GLU A 347 1.68 -20.16 -2.74
N VAL A 348 1.36 -19.00 -2.13
CA VAL A 348 2.22 -17.81 -2.17
C VAL A 348 3.53 -18.05 -1.43
N ASP A 349 3.51 -18.72 -0.28
CA ASP A 349 4.69 -19.06 0.49
C ASP A 349 5.59 -20.06 -0.27
N GLU A 350 5.00 -21.12 -0.83
CA GLU A 350 5.73 -22.13 -1.63
C GLU A 350 6.36 -21.54 -2.91
N GLN A 351 5.63 -20.67 -3.62
CA GLN A 351 6.14 -20.03 -4.84
C GLN A 351 7.16 -18.93 -4.54
N GLY A 352 7.25 -18.52 -3.28
CA GLY A 352 8.20 -17.54 -2.79
C GLY A 352 8.08 -16.22 -3.55
N ARG A 353 9.22 -15.67 -3.98
CA ARG A 353 9.30 -14.34 -4.57
C ARG A 353 8.40 -14.10 -5.79
N ALA A 354 8.18 -15.10 -6.63
CA ALA A 354 7.36 -14.95 -7.83
C ALA A 354 5.91 -14.55 -7.49
N ALA A 355 5.43 -14.95 -6.31
CA ALA A 355 4.07 -14.70 -5.85
C ALA A 355 3.92 -13.46 -4.95
N TRP A 356 4.98 -12.68 -4.67
CA TRP A 356 4.88 -11.48 -3.84
C TRP A 356 3.84 -10.45 -4.32
N PRO A 357 3.69 -10.16 -5.62
CA PRO A 357 2.60 -9.30 -6.09
C PRO A 357 1.21 -9.85 -5.77
N ALA A 358 1.04 -11.18 -5.78
CA ALA A 358 -0.20 -11.84 -5.39
C ALA A 358 -0.43 -11.74 -3.87
N ALA A 359 0.62 -11.87 -3.06
CA ALA A 359 0.56 -11.68 -1.61
C ALA A 359 -0.01 -10.30 -1.23
N VAL A 360 0.45 -9.25 -1.89
CA VAL A 360 -0.04 -7.88 -1.66
C VAL A 360 -1.53 -7.74 -2.01
N LEU A 361 -1.98 -8.41 -3.06
CA LEU A 361 -3.40 -8.41 -3.44
C LEU A 361 -4.27 -9.25 -2.50
N LEU A 362 -3.73 -10.32 -1.91
CA LEU A 362 -4.45 -11.17 -0.96
C LEU A 362 -4.65 -10.48 0.40
N ALA A 363 -3.69 -9.70 0.85
CA ALA A 363 -3.66 -9.13 2.20
C ALA A 363 -4.96 -8.43 2.65
N PRO A 364 -5.64 -7.61 1.83
CA PRO A 364 -6.89 -6.96 2.22
C PRO A 364 -8.05 -7.93 2.48
N HIS A 365 -7.98 -9.13 1.92
CA HIS A 365 -9.07 -10.13 1.97
C HIS A 365 -8.94 -11.10 3.14
N LEU A 366 -7.75 -11.25 3.72
CA LEU A 366 -7.51 -12.17 4.84
C LEU A 366 -8.28 -11.88 6.14
N PRO A 367 -8.73 -10.66 6.45
CA PRO A 367 -9.58 -10.45 7.61
C PRO A 367 -10.84 -11.32 7.68
N VAL A 368 -11.27 -11.93 6.57
CA VAL A 368 -12.33 -12.98 6.56
C VAL A 368 -11.95 -14.18 7.45
N LEU A 369 -10.64 -14.46 7.61
CA LEU A 369 -10.14 -15.55 8.45
C LEU A 369 -10.22 -15.25 9.96
N LEU A 370 -10.48 -14.00 10.36
CA LEU A 370 -10.54 -13.60 11.76
C LEU A 370 -11.82 -14.11 12.47
N ASP A 371 -12.89 -14.33 11.71
CA ASP A 371 -14.15 -14.85 12.26
C ASP A 371 -14.44 -16.26 11.67
N PRO A 372 -13.71 -17.29 12.15
CA PRO A 372 -13.85 -18.63 11.60
C PRO A 372 -15.23 -19.21 11.95
N PRO A 373 -15.89 -19.87 10.99
CA PRO A 373 -17.20 -20.51 11.22
C PRO A 373 -17.11 -21.67 12.22
N GLU A 374 -15.92 -22.24 12.40
CA GLU A 374 -15.66 -23.32 13.35
C GLU A 374 -14.41 -23.03 14.21
N PRO A 375 -14.48 -23.23 15.53
CA PRO A 375 -13.34 -23.04 16.43
C PRO A 375 -12.12 -23.91 16.09
N SER A 376 -12.34 -25.09 15.48
CA SER A 376 -11.29 -26.04 15.09
C SER A 376 -10.36 -25.51 14.00
N SER A 377 -10.85 -24.64 13.11
CA SER A 377 -10.06 -24.06 12.04
C SER A 377 -9.26 -22.81 12.46
N ALA A 378 -9.54 -22.27 13.64
CA ALA A 378 -8.94 -21.01 14.11
C ALA A 378 -7.41 -21.04 14.15
N THR A 379 -6.77 -22.17 14.48
CA THR A 379 -5.32 -22.30 14.52
C THR A 379 -4.72 -22.22 13.10
N HIS A 380 -5.31 -22.93 12.13
CA HIS A 380 -4.83 -22.90 10.73
C HIS A 380 -4.98 -21.50 10.12
N HIS A 381 -6.08 -20.81 10.40
CA HIS A 381 -6.32 -19.45 9.93
C HIS A 381 -5.29 -18.47 10.51
N ARG A 382 -4.97 -18.57 11.81
CA ARG A 382 -3.93 -17.73 12.44
C ARG A 382 -2.56 -18.00 11.85
N THR A 383 -2.22 -19.26 11.58
CA THR A 383 -0.97 -19.61 10.90
C THR A 383 -0.91 -18.93 9.53
N ALA A 384 -1.98 -18.99 8.73
CA ALA A 384 -2.02 -18.34 7.42
C ALA A 384 -1.83 -16.82 7.53
N LEU A 385 -2.48 -16.17 8.51
CA LEU A 385 -2.31 -14.73 8.75
C LEU A 385 -0.86 -14.36 9.09
N SER A 386 -0.21 -15.13 9.96
CA SER A 386 1.19 -14.92 10.33
C SER A 386 2.13 -15.19 9.15
N THR A 387 1.90 -16.27 8.39
CA THR A 387 2.67 -16.59 7.19
C THR A 387 2.60 -15.47 6.15
N LEU A 388 1.38 -14.98 5.84
CA LEU A 388 1.27 -13.88 4.88
C LEU A 388 1.95 -12.60 5.38
N ALA A 389 1.84 -12.28 6.67
CA ALA A 389 2.53 -11.13 7.24
C ALA A 389 4.05 -11.23 7.03
N GLN A 390 4.65 -12.42 7.29
CA GLN A 390 6.07 -12.67 7.04
C GLN A 390 6.43 -12.56 5.56
N VAL A 391 5.60 -13.12 4.66
CA VAL A 391 5.81 -12.99 3.21
C VAL A 391 5.79 -11.52 2.78
N LEU A 392 4.86 -10.71 3.29
CA LEU A 392 4.78 -9.28 3.01
C LEU A 392 5.99 -8.51 3.55
N GLU A 393 6.48 -8.86 4.73
CA GLU A 393 7.72 -8.28 5.29
C GLU A 393 8.93 -8.62 4.41
N HIS A 394 9.10 -9.88 4.00
CA HIS A 394 10.16 -10.31 3.08
C HIS A 394 10.06 -9.65 1.70
N ALA A 395 8.84 -9.38 1.24
CA ALA A 395 8.59 -8.66 -0.01
C ALA A 395 8.84 -7.14 0.09
N GLY A 396 9.10 -6.61 1.29
CA GLY A 396 9.20 -5.17 1.54
C GLY A 396 7.86 -4.43 1.46
N ALA A 397 6.73 -5.17 1.48
CA ALA A 397 5.38 -4.63 1.43
C ALA A 397 4.86 -4.26 2.84
N PHE A 398 5.67 -3.51 3.59
CA PHE A 398 5.45 -3.21 5.01
C PHE A 398 4.11 -2.52 5.29
N SER A 399 3.64 -1.65 4.39
CA SER A 399 2.33 -0.99 4.56
C SER A 399 1.17 -1.98 4.49
N ALA A 400 1.24 -3.00 3.62
CA ALA A 400 0.24 -4.05 3.54
C ALA A 400 0.29 -4.96 4.78
N ALA A 401 1.50 -5.32 5.23
CA ALA A 401 1.72 -6.08 6.46
C ALA A 401 1.14 -5.35 7.68
N ARG A 402 1.43 -4.05 7.83
CA ARG A 402 0.88 -3.22 8.91
C ARG A 402 -0.64 -3.26 8.95
N LEU A 403 -1.31 -2.95 7.81
CA LEU A 403 -2.78 -2.91 7.75
C LEU A 403 -3.43 -4.26 8.11
N LEU A 404 -2.80 -5.36 7.70
CA LEU A 404 -3.24 -6.70 8.08
C LEU A 404 -3.06 -6.94 9.59
N LEU A 405 -1.86 -6.68 10.10
CA LEU A 405 -1.47 -6.97 11.48
C LEU A 405 -2.18 -6.11 12.51
N GLU A 406 -2.50 -4.85 12.21
CA GLU A 406 -3.32 -4.00 13.07
C GLU A 406 -4.71 -4.62 13.30
N ARG A 407 -5.34 -5.15 12.25
CA ARG A 407 -6.65 -5.84 12.35
C ARG A 407 -6.56 -7.15 13.12
N VAL A 408 -5.51 -7.95 12.82
CA VAL A 408 -5.25 -9.22 13.52
C VAL A 408 -5.03 -8.95 15.01
N LEU A 409 -4.18 -8.01 15.34
CA LEU A 409 -3.84 -7.66 16.73
C LEU A 409 -5.05 -7.15 17.52
N ASP A 410 -5.89 -6.30 16.91
CA ASP A 410 -7.13 -5.81 17.54
C ASP A 410 -8.10 -6.98 17.81
N PHE A 411 -8.31 -7.87 16.85
CA PHE A 411 -9.14 -9.04 17.01
C PHE A 411 -8.61 -9.99 18.09
N GLU A 412 -7.33 -10.37 18.03
CA GLU A 412 -6.69 -11.29 18.98
C GLU A 412 -6.66 -10.70 20.41
N SER A 413 -6.41 -9.40 20.53
CA SER A 413 -6.42 -8.73 21.84
C SER A 413 -7.77 -8.80 22.52
N ARG A 414 -8.87 -8.75 21.73
CA ARG A 414 -10.25 -8.85 22.24
C ARG A 414 -10.68 -10.29 22.52
N THR A 415 -10.24 -11.25 21.70
CA THR A 415 -10.72 -12.64 21.77
C THR A 415 -9.84 -13.53 22.64
N LEU A 416 -8.52 -13.38 22.55
CA LEU A 416 -7.55 -14.20 23.28
C LEU A 416 -6.94 -13.45 24.48
N GLY A 417 -7.01 -12.14 24.43
CA GLY A 417 -6.38 -11.26 25.41
C GLY A 417 -5.00 -10.75 25.00
N PRO A 418 -4.57 -9.59 25.55
CA PRO A 418 -3.37 -8.86 25.10
C PRO A 418 -2.05 -9.57 25.41
N ARG A 419 -2.05 -10.62 26.24
CA ARG A 419 -0.85 -11.40 26.63
C ARG A 419 -0.86 -12.83 26.12
N HIS A 420 -1.84 -13.20 25.27
CA HIS A 420 -1.83 -14.52 24.65
C HIS A 420 -0.59 -14.66 23.72
N PRO A 421 0.05 -15.83 23.65
CA PRO A 421 1.23 -16.05 22.80
C PRO A 421 1.03 -15.60 21.34
N ASP A 422 -0.13 -15.91 20.73
CA ASP A 422 -0.45 -15.50 19.35
C ASP A 422 -0.55 -13.97 19.23
N THR A 423 -1.23 -13.29 20.18
CA THR A 423 -1.32 -11.82 20.23
C THR A 423 0.06 -11.17 20.35
N LEU A 424 0.96 -11.78 21.15
CA LEU A 424 2.33 -11.31 21.29
C LEU A 424 3.12 -11.52 20.00
N THR A 425 2.83 -12.59 19.24
CA THR A 425 3.44 -12.86 17.93
C THR A 425 2.99 -11.82 16.90
N SER A 426 1.70 -11.55 16.78
CA SER A 426 1.17 -10.52 15.90
C SER A 426 1.69 -9.12 16.24
N ARG A 427 1.87 -8.82 17.55
CA ARG A 427 2.47 -7.54 18.01
C ARG A 427 3.94 -7.44 17.61
N ASN A 428 4.70 -8.53 17.65
CA ASN A 428 6.09 -8.57 17.22
C ASN A 428 6.21 -8.29 15.70
N HIS A 429 5.38 -8.96 14.88
CA HIS A 429 5.34 -8.71 13.43
C HIS A 429 4.93 -7.27 13.11
N LEU A 430 3.92 -6.72 13.81
CA LEU A 430 3.54 -5.33 13.62
C LEU A 430 4.71 -4.37 13.89
N ALA A 431 5.49 -4.63 14.94
CA ALA A 431 6.66 -3.82 15.26
C ALA A 431 7.73 -3.92 14.15
N ASN A 432 7.96 -5.11 13.59
CA ASN A 432 8.89 -5.29 12.47
C ASN A 432 8.41 -4.55 11.22
N ALA A 433 7.11 -4.61 10.90
CA ALA A 433 6.53 -3.85 9.78
C ALA A 433 6.66 -2.33 9.96
N LEU A 434 6.42 -1.81 11.18
CA LEU A 434 6.62 -0.39 11.52
C LEU A 434 8.09 0.03 11.38
N PHE A 435 9.02 -0.82 11.82
CA PHE A 435 10.45 -0.56 11.64
C PHE A 435 10.81 -0.48 10.15
N GLY A 436 10.31 -1.43 9.34
CA GLY A 436 10.49 -1.44 7.89
C GLY A 436 9.86 -0.23 7.17
N MET A 437 8.82 0.39 7.75
CA MET A 437 8.23 1.64 7.25
C MET A 437 9.00 2.91 7.66
N GLY A 438 10.03 2.77 8.52
CA GLY A 438 10.78 3.91 9.04
C GLY A 438 10.12 4.58 10.25
N GLU A 439 9.35 3.83 11.03
CA GLU A 439 8.74 4.25 12.31
C GLU A 439 9.43 3.55 13.51
N PRO A 440 10.75 3.76 13.72
CA PRO A 440 11.54 2.96 14.66
C PRO A 440 11.16 3.19 16.13
N ALA A 441 10.73 4.40 16.49
CA ALA A 441 10.38 4.72 17.88
C ALA A 441 9.20 3.87 18.37
N GLU A 442 8.16 3.74 17.56
CA GLU A 442 6.98 2.95 17.88
C GLU A 442 7.30 1.44 17.82
N ALA A 443 8.10 1.01 16.85
CA ALA A 443 8.58 -0.36 16.75
C ALA A 443 9.34 -0.80 18.03
N ILE A 444 10.31 -0.01 18.49
CA ILE A 444 11.09 -0.29 19.71
C ILE A 444 10.18 -0.34 20.93
N ARG A 445 9.21 0.58 21.04
CA ARG A 445 8.24 0.59 22.13
C ARG A 445 7.44 -0.73 22.17
N LEU A 446 6.91 -1.16 21.04
CA LEU A 446 6.16 -2.41 20.94
C LEU A 446 7.02 -3.64 21.21
N LEU A 447 8.26 -3.69 20.70
CA LEU A 447 9.19 -4.80 20.92
C LEU A 447 9.58 -4.92 22.40
N ARG A 448 9.87 -3.81 23.08
CA ARG A 448 10.15 -3.83 24.53
C ARG A 448 8.97 -4.37 25.33
N GLN A 449 7.76 -3.88 25.03
CA GLN A 449 6.55 -4.37 25.67
C GLN A 449 6.29 -5.86 25.38
N THR A 450 6.51 -6.30 24.14
CA THR A 450 6.34 -7.70 23.74
C THR A 450 7.35 -8.61 24.44
N LEU A 451 8.61 -8.20 24.51
CA LEU A 451 9.67 -8.94 25.20
C LEU A 451 9.36 -9.08 26.70
N GLU A 452 8.91 -8.00 27.36
CA GLU A 452 8.52 -8.03 28.78
C GLU A 452 7.35 -8.98 29.02
N ASP A 453 6.31 -8.91 28.18
CA ASP A 453 5.14 -9.80 28.29
C ASP A 453 5.52 -11.27 28.00
N ARG A 454 6.35 -11.55 26.96
CA ARG A 454 6.85 -12.90 26.64
C ARG A 454 7.72 -13.46 27.76
N ASN A 455 8.59 -12.67 28.37
CA ASN A 455 9.36 -13.09 29.53
C ASN A 455 8.48 -13.55 30.69
N ARG A 456 7.37 -12.86 30.94
CA ARG A 456 6.41 -13.21 32.03
C ARG A 456 5.58 -14.46 31.71
N VAL A 457 5.15 -14.62 30.43
CA VAL A 457 4.19 -15.65 30.03
C VAL A 457 4.90 -16.94 29.62
N LEU A 458 5.97 -16.83 28.84
CA LEU A 458 6.68 -17.96 28.24
C LEU A 458 8.02 -18.27 28.91
N GLY A 459 8.58 -17.27 29.60
CA GLY A 459 9.92 -17.36 30.18
C GLY A 459 11.04 -16.91 29.24
N PRO A 460 12.23 -16.59 29.79
CA PRO A 460 13.34 -15.97 29.03
C PRO A 460 14.02 -16.91 28.01
N ALA A 461 13.92 -18.23 28.20
CA ALA A 461 14.54 -19.22 27.30
C ALA A 461 13.60 -19.71 26.19
N HIS A 462 12.34 -19.23 26.16
CA HIS A 462 11.40 -19.67 25.13
C HIS A 462 11.82 -19.14 23.75
N PRO A 463 11.70 -19.92 22.66
CA PRO A 463 12.10 -19.50 21.32
C PRO A 463 11.52 -18.14 20.90
N ASP A 464 10.23 -17.90 21.15
CA ASP A 464 9.57 -16.64 20.79
C ASP A 464 10.08 -15.46 21.62
N THR A 465 10.45 -15.67 22.88
CA THR A 465 11.07 -14.64 23.71
C THR A 465 12.44 -14.26 23.15
N LEU A 466 13.20 -15.27 22.72
CA LEU A 466 14.51 -15.04 22.07
C LEU A 466 14.39 -14.36 20.70
N ILE A 467 13.27 -14.57 19.96
CA ILE A 467 12.96 -13.82 18.74
C ILE A 467 12.74 -12.35 19.08
N SER A 468 11.85 -12.03 20.03
CA SER A 468 11.60 -10.63 20.42
C SER A 468 12.86 -9.92 20.93
N SER A 469 13.72 -10.62 21.68
CA SER A 469 14.99 -10.04 22.15
C SER A 469 15.92 -9.70 20.99
N HIS A 470 16.00 -10.58 19.99
CA HIS A 470 16.78 -10.34 18.78
C HIS A 470 16.23 -9.18 17.96
N ASP A 471 14.90 -9.15 17.71
CA ASP A 471 14.25 -8.11 16.92
C ASP A 471 14.39 -6.73 17.59
N LEU A 472 14.23 -6.67 18.91
CA LEU A 472 14.50 -5.45 19.69
C LEU A 472 15.94 -4.97 19.52
N ALA A 473 16.90 -5.88 19.59
CA ALA A 473 18.30 -5.52 19.44
C ALA A 473 18.62 -5.03 18.03
N CYS A 474 18.04 -5.63 16.98
CA CYS A 474 18.17 -5.15 15.61
C CYS A 474 17.55 -3.75 15.42
N ALA A 475 16.39 -3.50 16.03
CA ALA A 475 15.76 -2.19 15.98
C ALA A 475 16.58 -1.12 16.72
N LEU A 476 17.16 -1.44 17.86
CA LEU A 476 18.07 -0.56 18.60
C LEU A 476 19.33 -0.25 17.81
N ASP A 477 19.92 -1.27 17.17
CA ASP A 477 21.09 -1.09 16.32
C ASP A 477 20.81 -0.14 15.16
N GLY A 478 19.70 -0.36 14.46
CA GLY A 478 19.25 0.52 13.35
C GLY A 478 18.99 1.97 13.75
N THR A 479 18.79 2.25 15.05
CA THR A 479 18.63 3.62 15.58
C THR A 479 19.90 4.18 16.25
N GLY A 480 21.03 3.47 16.12
CA GLY A 480 22.32 3.89 16.67
C GLY A 480 22.54 3.57 18.15
N GLN A 481 21.63 2.84 18.79
CA GLN A 481 21.76 2.41 20.18
C GLN A 481 22.59 1.12 20.27
N HIS A 482 23.77 1.11 19.64
CA HIS A 482 24.62 -0.06 19.42
C HIS A 482 25.04 -0.79 20.71
N ALA A 483 25.35 -0.06 21.79
CA ALA A 483 25.80 -0.66 23.06
C ALA A 483 24.71 -1.55 23.70
N GLU A 484 23.45 -1.08 23.74
CA GLU A 484 22.32 -1.87 24.23
C GLU A 484 22.05 -3.07 23.32
N ALA A 485 22.11 -2.86 21.98
CA ALA A 485 21.97 -3.93 21.00
C ALA A 485 23.02 -5.03 21.17
N VAL A 486 24.30 -4.70 21.31
CA VAL A 486 25.38 -5.66 21.54
C VAL A 486 25.14 -6.47 22.81
N SER A 487 24.70 -5.83 23.89
CA SER A 487 24.40 -6.52 25.15
C SER A 487 23.28 -7.57 24.96
N LEU A 488 22.18 -7.17 24.33
CA LEU A 488 21.06 -8.06 24.07
C LEU A 488 21.42 -9.19 23.09
N LEU A 489 22.20 -8.90 22.04
CA LEU A 489 22.60 -9.90 21.05
C LEU A 489 23.59 -10.92 21.60
N ARG A 490 24.53 -10.51 22.47
CA ARG A 490 25.44 -11.47 23.17
C ARG A 490 24.62 -12.42 24.05
N GLN A 491 23.62 -11.90 24.78
CA GLN A 491 22.75 -12.74 25.60
C GLN A 491 21.90 -13.66 24.71
N ALA A 492 21.22 -13.14 23.69
CA ALA A 492 20.39 -13.91 22.77
C ALA A 492 21.21 -15.00 22.03
N LEU A 493 22.45 -14.71 21.63
CA LEU A 493 23.34 -15.67 20.99
C LEU A 493 23.69 -16.82 21.93
N ALA A 494 24.03 -16.53 23.19
CA ALA A 494 24.32 -17.53 24.20
C ALA A 494 23.10 -18.41 24.51
N ASP A 495 21.96 -17.81 24.66
CA ASP A 495 20.72 -18.52 24.99
C ASP A 495 20.22 -19.37 23.82
N ARG A 496 20.22 -18.83 22.57
CA ARG A 496 19.93 -19.61 21.36
C ARG A 496 20.92 -20.72 21.12
N GLY A 497 22.21 -20.50 21.38
CA GLY A 497 23.23 -21.53 21.27
C GLY A 497 22.98 -22.71 22.21
N ARG A 498 22.45 -22.46 23.41
CA ARG A 498 22.08 -23.49 24.39
C ARG A 498 20.75 -24.18 24.04
N ALA A 499 19.77 -23.43 23.60
CA ALA A 499 18.40 -23.93 23.33
C ALA A 499 18.26 -24.62 21.96
N LEU A 500 18.87 -24.06 20.92
CA LEU A 500 18.72 -24.51 19.53
C LEU A 500 19.96 -25.12 18.92
N GLY A 501 21.12 -24.89 19.53
CA GLY A 501 22.44 -25.29 18.99
C GLY A 501 23.12 -24.17 18.20
N VAL A 502 24.45 -24.24 18.12
CA VAL A 502 25.30 -23.19 17.54
C VAL A 502 25.18 -23.05 16.02
N MET A 503 24.72 -24.10 15.33
CA MET A 503 24.52 -24.13 13.88
C MET A 503 23.09 -23.87 13.46
N HIS A 504 22.19 -23.64 14.40
CA HIS A 504 20.80 -23.36 14.07
C HIS A 504 20.65 -22.00 13.32
N PRO A 505 19.83 -21.89 12.26
CA PRO A 505 19.69 -20.65 11.47
C PRO A 505 19.45 -19.40 12.32
N HIS A 506 18.60 -19.48 13.35
CA HIS A 506 18.34 -18.34 14.25
C HIS A 506 19.55 -17.98 15.13
N THR A 507 20.39 -18.95 15.50
CA THR A 507 21.65 -18.69 16.24
C THR A 507 22.65 -17.98 15.33
N LEU A 508 22.74 -18.44 14.06
CA LEU A 508 23.57 -17.80 13.05
C LEU A 508 23.10 -16.38 12.73
N ALA A 509 21.77 -16.14 12.72
CA ALA A 509 21.22 -14.81 12.55
C ALA A 509 21.61 -13.87 13.70
N SER A 510 21.52 -14.32 14.97
CA SER A 510 21.97 -13.51 16.11
C SER A 510 23.45 -13.19 16.07
N ARG A 511 24.30 -14.12 15.59
CA ARG A 511 25.74 -13.89 15.42
C ARG A 511 26.03 -12.86 14.35
N ASP A 512 25.27 -12.90 13.25
CA ASP A 512 25.39 -11.93 12.16
C ASP A 512 24.98 -10.53 12.61
N SER A 513 23.85 -10.41 13.32
CA SER A 513 23.39 -9.13 13.88
C SER A 513 24.34 -8.58 14.95
N LEU A 514 24.96 -9.46 15.76
CA LEU A 514 26.01 -9.03 16.69
C LEU A 514 27.22 -8.44 15.96
N GLY A 515 27.62 -9.04 14.82
CA GLY A 515 28.65 -8.48 13.96
C GLY A 515 28.31 -7.09 13.46
N LEU A 516 27.05 -6.86 13.01
CA LEU A 516 26.57 -5.54 12.57
C LEU A 516 26.61 -4.50 13.70
N ALA A 517 26.14 -4.85 14.89
CA ALA A 517 26.13 -3.93 16.02
C ALA A 517 27.54 -3.57 16.51
N LEU A 518 28.48 -4.53 16.51
CA LEU A 518 29.90 -4.29 16.80
C LEU A 518 30.56 -3.39 15.76
N ASP A 519 30.21 -3.60 14.49
CA ASP A 519 30.68 -2.76 13.39
C ASP A 519 30.16 -1.31 13.53
N GLY A 520 28.92 -1.13 13.98
CA GLY A 520 28.34 0.18 14.35
C GLY A 520 29.05 0.86 15.51
N MET A 521 29.64 0.08 16.44
CA MET A 521 30.48 0.58 17.53
C MET A 521 31.94 0.90 17.13
N GLY A 522 32.34 0.54 15.89
CA GLY A 522 33.72 0.68 15.44
C GLY A 522 34.63 -0.53 15.73
N GLU A 523 34.08 -1.61 16.29
CA GLU A 523 34.82 -2.85 16.59
C GLU A 523 34.91 -3.73 15.31
N HIS A 524 35.44 -3.14 14.22
CA HIS A 524 35.46 -3.76 12.89
C HIS A 524 36.14 -5.11 12.82
N ALA A 525 37.26 -5.30 13.56
CA ALA A 525 38.00 -6.55 13.53
C ALA A 525 37.20 -7.73 14.13
N GLU A 526 36.44 -7.50 15.21
CA GLU A 526 35.56 -8.52 15.78
C GLU A 526 34.37 -8.79 14.86
N ALA A 527 33.81 -7.75 14.26
CA ALA A 527 32.69 -7.84 13.27
C ALA A 527 33.10 -8.71 12.07
N VAL A 528 34.26 -8.44 11.44
CA VAL A 528 34.76 -9.22 10.30
C VAL A 528 34.94 -10.70 10.69
N ARG A 529 35.52 -10.98 11.88
CA ARG A 529 35.69 -12.35 12.37
C ARG A 529 34.34 -13.08 12.50
N LEU A 530 33.31 -12.41 13.08
CA LEU A 530 31.99 -13.00 13.28
C LEU A 530 31.26 -13.20 11.94
N HIS A 531 31.30 -12.22 11.04
CA HIS A 531 30.68 -12.35 9.72
C HIS A 531 31.32 -13.44 8.87
N ARG A 532 32.65 -13.56 8.87
CA ARG A 532 33.40 -14.65 8.17
C ARG A 532 32.97 -16.01 8.68
N GLN A 533 32.95 -16.19 9.99
CA GLN A 533 32.49 -17.43 10.61
C GLN A 533 31.02 -17.72 10.28
N THR A 534 30.16 -16.70 10.32
CA THR A 534 28.74 -16.89 10.03
C THR A 534 28.51 -17.25 8.56
N LEU A 535 29.24 -16.63 7.63
CA LEU A 535 29.17 -16.93 6.19
C LEU A 535 29.59 -18.42 5.95
N ASP A 536 30.69 -18.86 6.51
CA ASP A 536 31.14 -20.24 6.36
C ASP A 536 30.12 -21.24 6.92
N ASP A 537 29.56 -20.97 8.08
CA ASP A 537 28.57 -21.83 8.72
C ASP A 537 27.23 -21.81 7.90
N ARG A 538 26.79 -20.67 7.38
CA ARG A 538 25.58 -20.60 6.52
C ARG A 538 25.77 -21.31 5.18
N ILE A 539 26.96 -21.25 4.57
CA ILE A 539 27.27 -22.02 3.36
C ILE A 539 27.11 -23.53 3.64
N ARG A 540 27.58 -24.03 4.81
CA ARG A 540 27.45 -25.43 5.18
C ARG A 540 26.01 -25.88 5.46
N VAL A 541 25.19 -25.00 6.10
CA VAL A 541 23.85 -25.36 6.58
C VAL A 541 22.79 -25.09 5.54
N LEU A 542 22.87 -23.95 4.85
CA LEU A 542 21.83 -23.43 3.96
C LEU A 542 22.21 -23.50 2.49
N GLY A 543 23.51 -23.66 2.19
CA GLY A 543 24.04 -23.57 0.83
C GLY A 543 24.44 -22.14 0.42
N PRO A 544 25.24 -22.03 -0.67
CA PRO A 544 25.85 -20.76 -1.09
C PRO A 544 24.84 -19.76 -1.70
N GLU A 545 23.72 -20.23 -2.25
CA GLU A 545 22.70 -19.41 -2.92
C GLU A 545 21.52 -19.02 -2.02
N HIS A 546 21.49 -19.49 -0.79
CA HIS A 546 20.43 -19.13 0.14
C HIS A 546 20.49 -17.64 0.48
N HIS A 547 19.35 -16.94 0.50
CA HIS A 547 19.30 -15.49 0.69
C HIS A 547 20.02 -15.00 1.97
N LEU A 548 19.96 -15.75 3.08
CA LEU A 548 20.70 -15.42 4.31
C LEU A 548 22.21 -15.59 4.15
N THR A 549 22.67 -16.54 3.31
CA THR A 549 24.09 -16.70 3.00
C THR A 549 24.59 -15.52 2.17
N LEU A 550 23.78 -15.07 1.20
CA LEU A 550 24.09 -13.89 0.40
C LEU A 550 24.14 -12.62 1.26
N LEU A 551 23.24 -12.49 2.23
CA LEU A 551 23.25 -11.39 3.20
C LEU A 551 24.51 -11.41 4.07
N SER A 552 24.96 -12.57 4.57
CA SER A 552 26.23 -12.65 5.32
C SER A 552 27.44 -12.26 4.47
N ARG A 553 27.45 -12.60 3.18
CA ARG A 553 28.51 -12.17 2.24
C ARG A 553 28.55 -10.66 2.11
N HIS A 554 27.38 -10.03 1.96
CA HIS A 554 27.24 -8.57 1.93
C HIS A 554 27.74 -7.93 3.24
N ASN A 555 27.34 -8.47 4.40
CA ASN A 555 27.72 -7.94 5.71
C ASN A 555 29.22 -8.04 5.94
N LEU A 556 29.84 -9.20 5.59
CA LEU A 556 31.29 -9.38 5.65
C LEU A 556 32.01 -8.34 4.79
N ALA A 557 31.56 -8.15 3.56
CA ALA A 557 32.16 -7.20 2.65
C ALA A 557 32.06 -5.75 3.16
N SER A 558 30.91 -5.39 3.74
CA SER A 558 30.70 -4.08 4.36
C SER A 558 31.61 -3.85 5.57
N ALA A 559 31.82 -4.86 6.40
CA ALA A 559 32.74 -4.79 7.55
C ALA A 559 34.20 -4.67 7.08
N LEU A 560 34.60 -5.44 6.06
CA LEU A 560 35.95 -5.36 5.45
C LEU A 560 36.22 -3.96 4.88
N ALA A 561 35.23 -3.37 4.22
CA ALA A 561 35.34 -2.01 3.69
C ALA A 561 35.62 -0.97 4.79
N ARG A 562 34.95 -1.10 5.95
CA ARG A 562 35.20 -0.22 7.10
C ARG A 562 36.52 -0.50 7.79
N GLN A 563 37.03 -1.72 7.70
CA GLN A 563 38.36 -2.07 8.17
C GLN A 563 39.48 -1.56 7.23
N GLY A 564 39.12 -1.13 6.00
CA GLY A 564 40.06 -0.63 4.99
C GLY A 564 40.49 -1.67 3.94
N GLU A 565 39.97 -2.89 4.02
CA GLU A 565 40.29 -3.98 3.07
C GLU A 565 39.39 -3.87 1.79
N HIS A 566 39.53 -2.73 1.06
CA HIS A 566 38.64 -2.33 -0.02
C HIS A 566 38.62 -3.33 -1.19
N ALA A 567 39.77 -3.90 -1.56
CA ALA A 567 39.84 -4.82 -2.71
C ALA A 567 39.10 -6.13 -2.47
N GLU A 568 39.17 -6.70 -1.24
CA GLU A 568 38.40 -7.90 -0.87
C GLU A 568 36.89 -7.55 -0.76
N ALA A 569 36.60 -6.38 -0.21
CA ALA A 569 35.22 -5.89 -0.09
C ALA A 569 34.54 -5.69 -1.45
N GLU A 570 35.21 -5.06 -2.43
CA GLU A 570 34.72 -4.89 -3.78
C GLU A 570 34.37 -6.22 -4.44
N ARG A 571 35.31 -7.17 -4.42
CA ARG A 571 35.10 -8.49 -5.01
C ARG A 571 33.89 -9.21 -4.40
N LEU A 572 33.75 -9.17 -3.07
CA LEU A 572 32.63 -9.81 -2.38
C LEU A 572 31.30 -9.10 -2.63
N LEU A 573 31.30 -7.75 -2.73
CA LEU A 573 30.09 -6.97 -3.03
C LEU A 573 29.62 -7.17 -4.46
N GLN A 574 30.55 -7.23 -5.42
CA GLN A 574 30.20 -7.53 -6.80
C GLN A 574 29.55 -8.91 -6.90
N GLN A 575 30.14 -9.93 -6.27
CA GLN A 575 29.57 -11.27 -6.21
C GLN A 575 28.21 -11.28 -5.50
N ALA A 576 28.07 -10.57 -4.37
CA ALA A 576 26.81 -10.48 -3.66
C ALA A 576 25.73 -9.76 -4.48
N LEU A 577 26.08 -8.71 -5.23
CA LEU A 577 25.16 -7.98 -6.11
C LEU A 577 24.64 -8.87 -7.24
N ASP A 578 25.54 -9.60 -7.92
CA ASP A 578 25.17 -10.49 -9.02
C ASP A 578 24.26 -11.64 -8.50
N ASP A 579 24.61 -12.25 -7.38
CA ASP A 579 23.83 -13.32 -6.77
C ASP A 579 22.48 -12.81 -6.24
N HIS A 580 22.43 -11.66 -5.55
CA HIS A 580 21.18 -11.06 -5.12
C HIS A 580 20.28 -10.68 -6.30
N ALA A 581 20.84 -10.13 -7.39
CA ALA A 581 20.07 -9.79 -8.58
C ALA A 581 19.47 -11.04 -9.25
N ARG A 582 20.22 -12.14 -9.27
CA ARG A 582 19.78 -13.43 -9.83
C ARG A 582 18.73 -14.11 -8.95
N VAL A 583 18.95 -14.15 -7.63
CA VAL A 583 18.08 -14.88 -6.69
C VAL A 583 16.88 -14.06 -6.25
N LEU A 584 17.06 -12.78 -5.90
CA LEU A 584 16.03 -11.90 -5.35
C LEU A 584 15.48 -10.89 -6.37
N GLY A 585 16.25 -10.57 -7.44
CA GLY A 585 15.96 -9.61 -8.49
C GLY A 585 16.55 -8.23 -8.25
N VAL A 586 16.62 -7.50 -9.34
CA VAL A 586 17.32 -6.20 -9.42
C VAL A 586 16.71 -5.11 -8.55
N MET A 587 15.41 -5.20 -8.25
CA MET A 587 14.67 -4.21 -7.45
C MET A 587 14.50 -4.62 -5.98
N HIS A 588 15.02 -5.77 -5.57
CA HIS A 588 14.89 -6.22 -4.18
C HIS A 588 15.72 -5.33 -3.23
N PRO A 589 15.23 -4.97 -2.02
CA PRO A 589 15.96 -4.12 -1.07
C PRO A 589 17.40 -4.56 -0.80
N HIS A 590 17.66 -5.87 -0.65
CA HIS A 590 19.02 -6.40 -0.46
C HIS A 590 19.92 -6.24 -1.70
N THR A 591 19.37 -6.36 -2.91
CA THR A 591 20.12 -6.08 -4.14
C THR A 591 20.52 -4.61 -4.22
N LEU A 592 19.58 -3.72 -3.87
CA LEU A 592 19.81 -2.28 -3.82
C LEU A 592 20.84 -1.91 -2.73
N ALA A 593 20.80 -2.61 -1.59
CA ALA A 593 21.79 -2.42 -0.52
C ALA A 593 23.20 -2.84 -0.96
N SER A 594 23.34 -3.99 -1.65
CA SER A 594 24.65 -4.44 -2.16
C SER A 594 25.21 -3.47 -3.21
N ARG A 595 24.35 -2.92 -4.08
CA ARG A 595 24.74 -1.90 -5.07
C ARG A 595 25.20 -0.61 -4.40
N ASP A 596 24.51 -0.17 -3.36
CA ASP A 596 24.86 1.03 -2.60
C ASP A 596 26.19 0.87 -1.88
N SER A 597 26.41 -0.30 -1.23
CA SER A 597 27.68 -0.62 -0.56
C SER A 597 28.86 -0.73 -1.54
N LEU A 598 28.65 -1.29 -2.74
CA LEU A 598 29.65 -1.30 -3.80
C LEU A 598 30.04 0.13 -4.21
N GLY A 599 29.05 1.02 -4.36
CA GLY A 599 29.30 2.44 -4.63
C GLY A 599 30.16 3.10 -3.55
N LEU A 600 29.92 2.79 -2.27
CA LEU A 600 30.75 3.30 -1.15
C LEU A 600 32.22 2.81 -1.23
N VAL A 601 32.42 1.54 -1.57
CA VAL A 601 33.76 0.96 -1.70
C VAL A 601 34.51 1.60 -2.88
N LEU A 602 33.88 1.72 -4.04
CA LEU A 602 34.45 2.39 -5.22
C LEU A 602 34.81 3.86 -4.93
N ASP A 603 33.92 4.54 -4.18
CA ASP A 603 34.19 5.92 -3.75
C ASP A 603 35.41 6.01 -2.81
N ALA A 604 35.59 5.05 -1.91
CA ALA A 604 36.76 4.96 -1.02
C ALA A 604 38.05 4.62 -1.80
N MET A 605 37.95 3.90 -2.92
CA MET A 605 39.08 3.59 -3.82
C MET A 605 39.42 4.75 -4.77
N GLY A 606 38.63 5.82 -4.79
CA GLY A 606 38.83 6.99 -5.66
C GLY A 606 38.08 6.93 -7.00
N GLU A 607 37.29 5.89 -7.23
CA GLU A 607 36.46 5.72 -8.44
C GLU A 607 35.13 6.50 -8.32
N HIS A 608 35.22 7.79 -8.02
CA HIS A 608 34.09 8.63 -7.66
C HIS A 608 33.02 8.72 -8.74
N ALA A 609 33.40 8.73 -10.03
CA ALA A 609 32.42 8.83 -11.13
C ALA A 609 31.50 7.61 -11.21
N GLU A 610 32.06 6.42 -11.03
CA GLU A 610 31.30 5.17 -11.02
C GLU A 610 30.44 5.06 -9.75
N ALA A 611 30.97 5.50 -8.61
CA ALA A 611 30.21 5.59 -7.35
C ALA A 611 28.98 6.49 -7.50
N VAL A 612 29.12 7.68 -8.08
CA VAL A 612 27.98 8.59 -8.36
C VAL A 612 26.94 7.92 -9.26
N ARG A 613 27.36 7.19 -10.31
CA ARG A 613 26.44 6.47 -11.19
C ARG A 613 25.63 5.42 -10.43
N LEU A 614 26.31 4.59 -9.62
CA LEU A 614 25.65 3.54 -8.84
C LEU A 614 24.70 4.12 -7.78
N HIS A 615 25.14 5.13 -7.03
CA HIS A 615 24.29 5.77 -6.00
C HIS A 615 23.08 6.45 -6.60
N ARG A 616 23.20 7.12 -7.77
CA ARG A 616 22.07 7.77 -8.46
C ARG A 616 21.03 6.72 -8.88
N GLN A 617 21.48 5.64 -9.53
CA GLN A 617 20.60 4.54 -9.92
C GLN A 617 19.93 3.89 -8.71
N THR A 618 20.68 3.65 -7.62
CA THR A 618 20.13 3.03 -6.39
C THR A 618 19.11 3.93 -5.72
N LEU A 619 19.36 5.25 -5.67
CA LEU A 619 18.42 6.23 -5.12
C LEU A 619 17.09 6.22 -5.89
N ASP A 620 17.14 6.27 -7.22
CA ASP A 620 15.95 6.26 -8.06
C ASP A 620 15.13 4.96 -7.87
N ASP A 621 15.82 3.82 -7.78
CA ASP A 621 15.18 2.53 -7.56
C ASP A 621 14.58 2.42 -6.14
N ARG A 622 15.30 2.89 -5.09
CA ARG A 622 14.78 2.92 -3.71
C ARG A 622 13.58 3.85 -3.54
N ILE A 623 13.55 5.00 -4.23
CA ILE A 623 12.37 5.88 -4.23
C ILE A 623 11.15 5.15 -4.78
N ARG A 624 11.30 4.34 -5.83
CA ARG A 624 10.20 3.58 -6.44
C ARG A 624 9.70 2.45 -5.53
N VAL A 625 10.60 1.77 -4.82
CA VAL A 625 10.28 0.56 -4.02
C VAL A 625 9.87 0.91 -2.60
N LEU A 626 10.63 1.79 -1.93
CA LEU A 626 10.51 2.08 -0.51
C LEU A 626 9.88 3.45 -0.22
N GLY A 627 9.85 4.33 -1.23
CA GLY A 627 9.44 5.73 -1.05
C GLY A 627 10.58 6.66 -0.64
N SER A 628 10.33 7.98 -0.79
CA SER A 628 11.36 9.03 -0.60
C SER A 628 11.81 9.22 0.86
N ASN A 629 10.99 8.81 1.82
CA ASN A 629 11.22 9.03 3.26
C ASN A 629 11.77 7.81 3.99
N HIS A 630 11.92 6.68 3.31
CA HIS A 630 12.45 5.47 3.94
C HIS A 630 13.91 5.69 4.37
N PRO A 631 14.36 5.22 5.55
CA PRO A 631 15.72 5.40 6.06
C PRO A 631 16.80 5.00 5.04
N ASP A 632 16.62 3.88 4.33
CA ASP A 632 17.56 3.44 3.30
C ASP A 632 17.60 4.38 2.09
N THR A 633 16.45 4.95 1.69
CA THR A 633 16.39 5.95 0.61
C THR A 633 17.14 7.22 1.02
N LEU A 634 16.99 7.64 2.29
CA LEU A 634 17.73 8.77 2.85
C LEU A 634 19.22 8.48 2.92
N THR A 635 19.60 7.23 3.14
CA THR A 635 21.01 6.79 3.14
C THR A 635 21.60 6.83 1.73
N SER A 636 20.92 6.33 0.70
CA SER A 636 21.41 6.45 -0.69
C SER A 636 21.50 7.90 -1.15
N ARG A 637 20.56 8.77 -0.74
CA ARG A 637 20.62 10.19 -1.05
C ARG A 637 21.83 10.88 -0.42
N HIS A 638 22.14 10.53 0.81
CA HIS A 638 23.34 11.00 1.52
C HIS A 638 24.62 10.50 0.82
N ASN A 639 24.69 9.21 0.47
CA ASN A 639 25.86 8.62 -0.20
C ASN A 639 26.10 9.27 -1.56
N LEU A 640 25.04 9.47 -2.36
CA LEU A 640 25.13 10.21 -3.63
C LEU A 640 25.68 11.62 -3.42
N ALA A 641 25.17 12.34 -2.42
CA ALA A 641 25.63 13.71 -2.14
C ALA A 641 27.10 13.74 -1.71
N SER A 642 27.55 12.76 -0.91
CA SER A 642 28.95 12.64 -0.49
C SER A 642 29.88 12.35 -1.67
N ALA A 643 29.47 11.46 -2.59
CA ALA A 643 30.22 11.16 -3.80
C ALA A 643 30.29 12.38 -4.75
N LEU A 644 29.18 13.12 -4.96
CA LEU A 644 29.13 14.37 -5.73
C LEU A 644 30.04 15.46 -5.13
N ALA A 645 30.15 15.54 -3.82
CA ALA A 645 31.07 16.49 -3.20
C ALA A 645 32.55 16.18 -3.55
N ARG A 646 32.91 14.91 -3.70
CA ARG A 646 34.26 14.46 -4.09
C ARG A 646 34.54 14.66 -5.58
N THR A 647 33.55 14.54 -6.46
CA THR A 647 33.68 14.87 -7.89
C THR A 647 33.73 16.38 -8.16
N GLY A 648 33.44 17.22 -7.15
CA GLY A 648 33.45 18.68 -7.28
C GLY A 648 32.08 19.30 -7.61
N GLU A 649 31.02 18.51 -7.68
CA GLU A 649 29.63 18.94 -7.92
C GLU A 649 28.98 19.47 -6.62
N GLN A 650 29.63 20.51 -6.02
CA GLN A 650 29.32 21.02 -4.69
C GLN A 650 27.90 21.58 -4.53
N GLU A 651 27.32 22.14 -5.61
CA GLU A 651 25.96 22.73 -5.52
C GLU A 651 24.89 21.65 -5.36
N GLU A 652 24.99 20.58 -6.14
CA GLU A 652 24.05 19.45 -6.04
C GLU A 652 24.25 18.70 -4.73
N ALA A 653 25.48 18.49 -4.31
CA ALA A 653 25.81 17.86 -3.04
C ALA A 653 25.18 18.59 -1.84
N VAL A 654 25.36 19.92 -1.76
CA VAL A 654 24.77 20.74 -0.68
C VAL A 654 23.23 20.70 -0.71
N ARG A 655 22.62 20.73 -1.89
CA ARG A 655 21.17 20.64 -2.04
C ARG A 655 20.64 19.30 -1.50
N LEU A 656 21.26 18.20 -1.91
CA LEU A 656 20.85 16.84 -1.47
C LEU A 656 21.09 16.65 0.02
N LEU A 657 22.22 17.10 0.58
CA LEU A 657 22.50 16.98 2.02
C LEU A 657 21.50 17.78 2.88
N ARG A 658 21.10 18.99 2.47
CA ARG A 658 20.07 19.76 3.16
C ARG A 658 18.75 19.01 3.19
N GLN A 659 18.32 18.53 2.05
CA GLN A 659 17.07 17.76 1.95
C GLN A 659 17.13 16.50 2.81
N THR A 660 18.26 15.77 2.75
CA THR A 660 18.46 14.56 3.55
C THR A 660 18.48 14.86 5.06
N LEU A 661 19.11 15.95 5.49
CA LEU A 661 19.15 16.35 6.88
C LEU A 661 17.74 16.63 7.43
N ALA A 662 16.97 17.42 6.68
CA ALA A 662 15.60 17.72 7.07
C ALA A 662 14.73 16.46 7.21
N ASP A 663 14.80 15.56 6.22
CA ASP A 663 14.07 14.30 6.25
C ASP A 663 14.54 13.39 7.39
N ARG A 664 15.87 13.29 7.63
CA ARG A 664 16.43 12.50 8.74
C ARG A 664 16.05 13.03 10.13
N VAL A 665 16.04 14.36 10.31
CA VAL A 665 15.56 14.97 11.58
C VAL A 665 14.12 14.54 11.85
N ARG A 666 13.29 14.51 10.83
CA ARG A 666 11.88 14.14 10.95
C ARG A 666 11.68 12.64 11.22
N VAL A 667 12.42 11.77 10.50
CA VAL A 667 12.22 10.32 10.53
C VAL A 667 12.98 9.66 11.68
N LEU A 668 14.23 10.06 11.88
CA LEU A 668 15.14 9.43 12.84
C LEU A 668 15.36 10.25 14.11
N GLY A 669 15.03 11.54 14.05
CA GLY A 669 15.30 12.48 15.14
C GLY A 669 16.63 13.25 15.02
N PRO A 670 16.77 14.40 15.72
CA PRO A 670 17.91 15.29 15.58
C PRO A 670 19.23 14.71 16.12
N GLU A 671 19.17 13.84 17.12
CA GLU A 671 20.34 13.26 17.79
C GLU A 671 20.78 11.90 17.23
N HIS A 672 20.08 11.40 16.20
CA HIS A 672 20.43 10.12 15.57
C HIS A 672 21.80 10.21 14.89
N PRO A 673 22.68 9.20 14.99
CA PRO A 673 24.04 9.24 14.41
C PRO A 673 24.08 9.60 12.93
N HIS A 674 23.16 9.04 12.13
CA HIS A 674 23.05 9.38 10.71
C HIS A 674 22.60 10.82 10.46
N THR A 675 21.79 11.40 11.35
CA THR A 675 21.39 12.82 11.26
C THR A 675 22.54 13.73 11.56
N LEU A 676 23.30 13.44 12.64
CA LEU A 676 24.49 14.20 13.02
C LEU A 676 25.54 14.16 11.91
N ARG A 677 25.84 12.96 11.38
CA ARG A 677 26.77 12.81 10.26
C ARG A 677 26.36 13.63 9.02
N THR A 678 25.06 13.65 8.68
CA THR A 678 24.58 14.46 7.55
C THR A 678 24.78 15.96 7.79
N ARG A 679 24.62 16.41 9.05
CA ARG A 679 24.87 17.79 9.44
C ARG A 679 26.34 18.16 9.22
N ASP A 680 27.26 17.34 9.70
CA ASP A 680 28.71 17.55 9.57
C ASP A 680 29.14 17.58 8.10
N ASP A 681 28.64 16.65 7.29
CA ASP A 681 28.93 16.59 5.87
C ASP A 681 28.34 17.79 5.11
N LEU A 682 27.17 18.30 5.51
CA LEU A 682 26.58 19.51 4.94
C LEU A 682 27.42 20.75 5.27
N GLU A 683 27.93 20.87 6.48
CA GLU A 683 28.82 21.97 6.89
C GLU A 683 30.10 21.94 6.04
N THR A 684 30.72 20.78 5.92
CA THR A 684 31.94 20.56 5.13
C THR A 684 31.72 20.90 3.65
N ALA A 685 30.67 20.36 3.02
CA ALA A 685 30.35 20.64 1.61
C ALA A 685 29.99 22.13 1.38
N SER A 686 29.29 22.76 2.33
CA SER A 686 28.96 24.19 2.29
C SER A 686 30.21 25.09 2.38
N ALA A 687 31.17 24.69 3.20
CA ALA A 687 32.47 25.40 3.32
C ALA A 687 33.28 25.26 2.02
N ALA A 688 33.36 24.06 1.46
CA ALA A 688 34.04 23.80 0.16
C ALA A 688 33.40 24.59 -0.97
N ARG A 689 32.07 24.65 -1.04
CA ARG A 689 31.34 25.47 -2.04
C ARG A 689 31.68 26.95 -1.92
N ARG A 690 31.68 27.50 -0.70
CA ARG A 690 32.06 28.93 -0.46
C ARG A 690 33.52 29.21 -0.89
N ALA A 691 34.44 28.28 -0.64
CA ALA A 691 35.84 28.40 -1.08
C ALA A 691 35.96 28.36 -2.60
N ALA A 692 35.26 27.49 -3.29
CA ALA A 692 35.22 27.42 -4.76
C ALA A 692 34.68 28.70 -5.38
N GLN A 693 33.59 29.26 -4.85
CA GLN A 693 32.99 30.53 -5.30
C GLN A 693 33.95 31.70 -5.13
N ARG A 694 34.69 31.80 -4.01
CA ARG A 694 35.72 32.81 -3.79
C ARG A 694 36.86 32.72 -4.79
N ARG A 695 37.31 31.49 -5.15
CA ARG A 695 38.34 31.27 -6.18
C ARG A 695 37.88 31.73 -7.57
N GLN A 696 36.63 31.44 -7.93
CA GLN A 696 36.06 31.89 -9.22
C GLN A 696 35.87 33.41 -9.30
N THR A 697 35.51 34.07 -8.20
CA THR A 697 35.42 35.55 -8.15
C THR A 697 36.80 36.20 -8.23
N TRP A 698 37.82 35.58 -7.70
CA TRP A 698 39.20 36.09 -7.74
C TRP A 698 39.87 35.93 -9.13
N LEU A 699 39.48 34.89 -9.88
CA LEU A 699 39.97 34.59 -11.21
C LEU A 699 39.23 35.35 -12.34
N ARG A 700 38.18 36.11 -12.04
CA ARG A 700 37.54 36.97 -13.05
C ARG A 700 38.42 38.20 -13.26
N PRO A 701 39.02 38.40 -14.48
CA PRO A 701 39.78 39.62 -14.76
C PRO A 701 38.87 40.83 -14.59
N SER A 702 39.30 41.79 -13.80
CA SER A 702 38.64 43.09 -13.69
C SER A 702 38.55 43.70 -15.10
N ARG A 703 37.39 43.62 -15.71
CA ARG A 703 37.08 44.46 -16.87
C ARG A 703 37.07 45.91 -16.38
N ARG A 704 38.18 46.61 -16.52
CA ARG A 704 38.23 48.06 -16.61
C ARG A 704 38.29 48.45 -18.06
#